data_abc33ba0f3465cc546edf98859be9829
#
_entry.id   abc33ba0f3465cc546edf98859be9829
#
_cell.length_a   1.000
_cell.length_b   1.000
_cell.length_c   1.000
_cell.angle_alpha   90.00
_cell.angle_beta   90.00
_cell.angle_gamma   90.00
#
_symmetry.space_group_name_H-M   'P 1'
#
loop_
_entity.id
_entity.type
_entity.pdbx_description
1 polymer ?
#
loop_
_entity_poly.entity_id
_entity_poly.type
_entity_poly.pdbx_seq_one_letter_code
_entity_poly.pdbx_strand_id
1 'polypeptide(L)'
;MIATEKKIVKSITLIGLLCLILFAGNYTTQAQQLAFPGAEGFGKYATGGRGGQVLKVTNLNDSGEGSLRWAIDQNYPRIIVFEVSGTIYLKSRLKIKNGNVTIAGQTAPGHGITLAHYNFYVETENVIIRYIRSRLSAEAGQQDDAFNVIGSTHVIVDHCSFSWSVDEVASLYHNKKFTLQNCIIAESFHNSIHEKGAHGYGGIWGGDSASFHHNLIMHNTSRNPRFHGSRWYTDWEEHVDFRNNVIYNWASNSIYGGEPSEIDGSPVFINIVNNYYKYGPATSNSIRDRIVDPDPDGTYGFGKYYIDGNYTYGSPDVTADNWLGVDNVTETVKDEIKSEVPFAFDITTIHTAEEAYEYVLQNVGACIPFRDTVDRRLVWEVANDTALYGGNYGDNKGIVDNLEDVGGYPEIFTDWAPVDTDADGLPDVWETENGLNPNNASDNQTIIEGTNYPAIEEYINNIVASNNSFMFQPTQLQAELTQIKQISLGWKDNSTDETAFRLWRSEGEGYSCIDTLPANTTFCTDTNIVFDKTYLYRIQAVNETDSSAFSNIATASTLGADGKPKPAREPTPATTTNNVSTSINLSWKPGIGAKSHKVYLGTSLPPSFYAQVDEANLTVTGLLHNKRYYWRVDEINENGTTEGSVWNFVTRTEFPEELIAHFSFNQPISVNDVSGNGITGSGNNLKLADFVNGIYGKGILFDGATKYCMYPHNEKINFDNNAFTISFWIKQDLSTVDRSHSQRYVVKGSNVKNDIEGLSGKRYEVYYTPDKNLFRFCVDDNVTKSEITVDESLFIKNDWVHVVAVRDTIQKKLFLYANAEMVGQVADATGNIAQSEPMYFSYCVDENGYVKGIMDEVQLYGYALNPTQIESLYTNGFVSVKNRLAEGFQLFPNPSSGNITIKAPDNKAIETITLTDVTGRTLLHQSNTLGSLSEIDLNLESLAKRGQQMLIVSVRIEGQVFFQKLILN
;
A
#
# COMPACT_ATOMS: atom_id res chain seq x y z
N MET A 1 -33.41 24.02 82.78
CA MET A 1 -34.30 23.81 81.64
C MET A 1 -33.58 24.08 80.30
N ILE A 2 -32.85 25.14 80.09
CA ILE A 2 -32.18 25.51 78.84
C ILE A 2 -31.01 24.59 78.45
N ALA A 3 -30.29 23.96 79.38
CA ALA A 3 -29.18 23.06 79.11
C ALA A 3 -29.62 21.66 78.70
N THR A 4 -30.85 21.23 79.05
CA THR A 4 -31.39 19.92 78.69
C THR A 4 -31.99 19.91 77.28
N GLU A 5 -32.63 21.02 76.87
CA GLU A 5 -33.14 21.15 75.46
C GLU A 5 -32.07 21.22 74.43
N LYS A 6 -30.91 21.86 74.65
CA LYS A 6 -29.77 21.87 73.75
C LYS A 6 -29.10 20.49 73.52
N LYS A 7 -29.15 19.59 74.51
CA LYS A 7 -28.66 18.21 74.38
C LYS A 7 -29.63 17.33 73.59
N ILE A 8 -30.93 17.51 73.76
CA ILE A 8 -31.99 16.77 73.08
C ILE A 8 -31.97 17.17 71.56
N VAL A 9 -31.88 18.46 71.24
CA VAL A 9 -31.81 18.94 69.86
C VAL A 9 -30.52 18.47 69.17
N LYS A 10 -29.36 18.44 69.86
CA LYS A 10 -28.14 17.90 69.29
C LYS A 10 -28.20 16.39 69.08
N SER A 11 -28.87 15.61 69.93
CA SER A 11 -29.03 14.19 69.79
C SER A 11 -29.99 13.84 68.66
N ILE A 12 -31.07 14.60 68.45
CA ILE A 12 -32.01 14.42 67.35
C ILE A 12 -31.37 14.79 66.00
N THR A 13 -30.57 15.86 65.99
CA THR A 13 -29.82 16.25 64.79
C THR A 13 -28.71 15.22 64.40
N LEU A 14 -28.04 14.62 65.37
CA LEU A 14 -27.03 13.59 65.16
C LEU A 14 -27.66 12.25 64.74
N ILE A 15 -28.80 11.86 65.23
CA ILE A 15 -29.57 10.67 64.83
C ILE A 15 -30.16 10.88 63.43
N GLY A 16 -30.67 12.08 63.13
CA GLY A 16 -31.16 12.43 61.82
C GLY A 16 -30.05 12.41 60.77
N LEU A 17 -28.82 12.87 61.11
CA LEU A 17 -27.66 12.83 60.24
C LEU A 17 -27.12 11.37 60.03
N LEU A 18 -27.18 10.56 61.13
CA LEU A 18 -26.82 9.14 61.09
C LEU A 18 -27.83 8.32 60.25
N CYS A 19 -29.13 8.64 60.37
CA CYS A 19 -30.15 8.03 59.52
C CYS A 19 -30.04 8.48 58.04
N LEU A 20 -29.66 9.72 57.76
CA LEU A 20 -29.38 10.17 56.39
C LEU A 20 -28.13 9.51 55.81
N ILE A 21 -27.12 9.23 56.65
CA ILE A 21 -25.90 8.49 56.23
C ILE A 21 -26.17 6.98 56.08
N LEU A 22 -27.13 6.42 56.85
CA LEU A 22 -27.55 5.03 56.72
C LEU A 22 -28.57 4.81 55.58
N PHE A 23 -29.28 5.85 55.14
CA PHE A 23 -30.11 5.84 53.93
C PHE A 23 -29.35 6.33 52.65
N ALA A 24 -28.16 6.91 52.80
CA ALA A 24 -27.20 6.97 51.74
C ALA A 24 -26.48 5.59 51.57
N GLY A 25 -27.27 4.52 51.74
CA GLY A 25 -26.86 3.15 51.52
C GLY A 25 -26.48 3.00 50.07
N ASN A 26 -25.30 2.60 49.89
CA ASN A 26 -24.74 1.89 48.72
C ASN A 26 -25.66 1.83 47.47
N TYR A 27 -25.99 2.97 46.89
CA TYR A 27 -26.19 3.00 45.46
C TYR A 27 -24.79 2.87 44.87
N THR A 28 -24.24 1.66 44.87
CA THR A 28 -23.31 1.30 43.83
C THR A 28 -24.09 1.47 42.54
N THR A 29 -23.92 2.58 41.87
CA THR A 29 -24.31 2.68 40.49
C THR A 29 -23.49 1.56 39.83
N GLN A 30 -24.11 0.41 39.63
CA GLN A 30 -23.50 -0.66 38.85
C GLN A 30 -23.24 -0.04 37.51
N ALA A 31 -21.97 0.06 37.11
CA ALA A 31 -21.63 0.62 35.81
C ALA A 31 -22.42 -0.14 34.73
N GLN A 32 -23.06 0.59 33.85
CA GLN A 32 -23.87 -0.04 32.80
C GLN A 32 -22.94 -0.96 31.98
N GLN A 33 -23.36 -2.20 31.80
CA GLN A 33 -22.56 -3.21 31.12
C GLN A 33 -22.41 -2.87 29.63
N LEU A 34 -21.19 -2.98 29.09
CA LEU A 34 -20.89 -2.78 27.69
C LEU A 34 -21.56 -3.86 26.82
N ALA A 35 -21.72 -3.57 25.54
CA ALA A 35 -22.19 -4.53 24.54
C ALA A 35 -21.27 -5.77 24.50
N PHE A 36 -19.98 -5.54 24.54
CA PHE A 36 -18.89 -6.53 24.61
C PHE A 36 -17.62 -5.81 25.10
N PRO A 37 -16.56 -6.52 25.53
CA PRO A 37 -15.28 -5.90 25.84
C PRO A 37 -14.70 -5.17 24.63
N GLY A 38 -14.32 -3.90 24.78
CA GLY A 38 -13.83 -3.06 23.66
C GLY A 38 -14.93 -2.34 22.88
N ALA A 39 -16.20 -2.44 23.30
CA ALA A 39 -17.26 -1.60 22.76
C ALA A 39 -17.09 -0.16 23.24
N GLU A 40 -16.98 0.80 22.30
CA GLU A 40 -16.82 2.22 22.59
C GLU A 40 -17.85 3.09 21.84
N GLY A 41 -17.82 4.38 22.08
CA GLY A 41 -18.73 5.34 21.48
C GLY A 41 -20.14 5.29 22.03
N PHE A 42 -21.03 6.05 21.41
CA PHE A 42 -22.39 6.24 21.93
C PHE A 42 -23.27 4.97 21.87
N GLY A 43 -22.92 4.00 21.00
CA GLY A 43 -23.62 2.71 20.86
C GLY A 43 -23.15 1.64 21.85
N LYS A 44 -22.12 1.87 22.64
CA LYS A 44 -21.43 0.87 23.47
C LYS A 44 -22.28 0.13 24.50
N TYR A 45 -23.47 0.63 24.82
CA TYR A 45 -24.39 0.03 25.76
C TYR A 45 -25.55 -0.73 25.11
N ALA A 46 -25.49 -0.97 23.80
CA ALA A 46 -26.42 -1.88 23.15
C ALA A 46 -26.36 -3.25 23.85
N THR A 47 -27.52 -3.79 24.20
CA THR A 47 -27.59 -5.13 24.81
C THR A 47 -27.79 -6.25 23.79
N GLY A 48 -28.19 -5.87 22.56
CA GLY A 48 -28.44 -6.84 21.51
C GLY A 48 -29.40 -7.93 21.94
N GLY A 49 -29.02 -9.17 21.72
CA GLY A 49 -29.79 -10.37 22.05
C GLY A 49 -29.59 -10.88 23.48
N ARG A 50 -28.92 -10.15 24.35
CA ARG A 50 -28.58 -10.60 25.72
C ARG A 50 -29.79 -11.10 26.50
N GLY A 51 -29.63 -12.31 27.08
CA GLY A 51 -30.71 -13.02 27.79
C GLY A 51 -31.77 -13.64 26.88
N GLY A 52 -31.60 -13.59 25.58
CA GLY A 52 -32.49 -14.18 24.57
C GLY A 52 -32.11 -15.59 24.17
N GLN A 53 -32.77 -16.12 23.16
CA GLN A 53 -32.48 -17.43 22.58
C GLN A 53 -31.22 -17.39 21.70
N VAL A 54 -30.46 -18.47 21.71
CA VAL A 54 -29.39 -18.67 20.75
C VAL A 54 -29.92 -19.37 19.51
N LEU A 55 -29.65 -18.80 18.32
CA LEU A 55 -30.07 -19.34 17.05
C LEU A 55 -28.84 -19.64 16.19
N LYS A 56 -28.77 -20.86 15.65
CA LYS A 56 -27.63 -21.34 14.88
C LYS A 56 -27.90 -21.22 13.38
N VAL A 57 -27.00 -20.55 12.66
CA VAL A 57 -27.03 -20.54 11.20
C VAL A 57 -26.27 -21.77 10.71
N THR A 58 -26.99 -22.72 10.14
CA THR A 58 -26.49 -24.04 9.77
C THR A 58 -26.37 -24.24 8.25
N ASN A 59 -26.82 -23.28 7.45
CA ASN A 59 -26.74 -23.32 6.01
C ASN A 59 -26.63 -21.92 5.40
N LEU A 60 -26.14 -21.84 4.16
CA LEU A 60 -25.90 -20.60 3.41
C LEU A 60 -27.09 -20.22 2.49
N ASN A 61 -28.25 -20.81 2.67
CA ASN A 61 -29.43 -20.46 1.90
C ASN A 61 -29.92 -19.06 2.21
N ASP A 62 -30.51 -18.37 1.23
CA ASP A 62 -31.09 -17.04 1.45
C ASP A 62 -32.24 -17.07 2.48
N SER A 63 -33.02 -18.16 2.54
CA SER A 63 -34.17 -18.26 3.42
C SER A 63 -34.45 -19.71 3.83
N GLY A 64 -35.37 -19.89 4.76
CA GLY A 64 -35.72 -21.18 5.35
C GLY A 64 -35.02 -21.40 6.69
N GLU A 65 -35.48 -22.42 7.42
CA GLU A 65 -34.94 -22.76 8.74
C GLU A 65 -33.42 -22.99 8.67
N GLY A 66 -32.70 -22.49 9.66
CA GLY A 66 -31.24 -22.55 9.73
C GLY A 66 -30.50 -21.53 8.83
N SER A 67 -31.22 -20.69 8.05
CA SER A 67 -30.59 -19.57 7.34
C SER A 67 -30.46 -18.34 8.21
N LEU A 68 -29.55 -17.42 7.85
CA LEU A 68 -29.38 -16.15 8.56
C LEU A 68 -30.68 -15.31 8.54
N ARG A 69 -31.38 -15.26 7.39
CA ARG A 69 -32.66 -14.52 7.28
C ARG A 69 -33.70 -15.07 8.24
N TRP A 70 -33.85 -16.40 8.32
CA TRP A 70 -34.76 -17.04 9.25
C TRP A 70 -34.47 -16.63 10.71
N ALA A 71 -33.18 -16.60 11.11
CA ALA A 71 -32.77 -16.21 12.45
C ALA A 71 -33.02 -14.70 12.73
N ILE A 72 -32.77 -13.85 11.74
CA ILE A 72 -33.03 -12.40 11.81
C ILE A 72 -34.54 -12.10 11.94
N ASP A 73 -35.40 -12.84 11.24
CA ASP A 73 -36.84 -12.58 11.18
C ASP A 73 -37.60 -12.96 12.47
N GLN A 74 -36.94 -13.63 13.43
CA GLN A 74 -37.55 -13.89 14.73
C GLN A 74 -37.87 -12.62 15.49
N ASN A 75 -38.93 -12.62 16.31
CA ASN A 75 -39.44 -11.40 16.99
C ASN A 75 -39.21 -11.37 18.52
N TYR A 76 -38.27 -12.18 18.99
CA TYR A 76 -37.84 -12.23 20.39
C TYR A 76 -36.34 -11.91 20.51
N PRO A 77 -35.83 -11.57 21.72
CA PRO A 77 -34.39 -11.37 21.92
C PRO A 77 -33.60 -12.62 21.52
N ARG A 78 -32.53 -12.43 20.74
CA ARG A 78 -31.78 -13.57 20.18
C ARG A 78 -30.31 -13.22 19.89
N ILE A 79 -29.46 -14.21 20.12
CA ILE A 79 -28.06 -14.22 19.70
C ILE A 79 -27.91 -15.18 18.54
N ILE A 80 -27.37 -14.72 17.42
CA ILE A 80 -27.20 -15.52 16.19
C ILE A 80 -25.73 -15.91 16.08
N VAL A 81 -25.46 -17.21 16.10
CA VAL A 81 -24.14 -17.83 15.93
C VAL A 81 -24.12 -18.65 14.63
N PHE A 82 -22.94 -18.97 14.14
CA PHE A 82 -22.79 -19.65 12.85
C PHE A 82 -22.07 -21.00 13.02
N GLU A 83 -22.60 -22.03 12.39
CA GLU A 83 -22.00 -23.36 12.25
C GLU A 83 -21.44 -23.61 10.83
N VAL A 84 -21.51 -22.59 9.96
CA VAL A 84 -21.01 -22.62 8.58
C VAL A 84 -20.27 -21.33 8.27
N SER A 85 -19.32 -21.41 7.35
CA SER A 85 -18.71 -20.25 6.68
C SER A 85 -19.04 -20.27 5.19
N GLY A 86 -19.09 -19.10 4.57
CA GLY A 86 -19.34 -19.02 3.12
C GLY A 86 -20.03 -17.73 2.71
N THR A 87 -20.35 -17.69 1.41
CA THR A 87 -21.10 -16.57 0.84
C THR A 87 -22.59 -16.91 0.77
N ILE A 88 -23.40 -16.08 1.42
CA ILE A 88 -24.86 -16.13 1.35
C ILE A 88 -25.31 -15.22 0.19
N TYR A 89 -25.71 -15.83 -0.92
CA TYR A 89 -26.24 -15.10 -2.06
C TYR A 89 -27.71 -14.75 -1.82
N LEU A 90 -27.93 -13.52 -1.35
CA LEU A 90 -29.26 -13.01 -1.03
C LEU A 90 -30.12 -12.89 -2.30
N LYS A 91 -31.42 -13.11 -2.16
CA LYS A 91 -32.43 -12.96 -3.24
C LYS A 91 -33.35 -11.77 -3.02
N SER A 92 -33.19 -11.11 -1.91
CA SER A 92 -33.89 -9.87 -1.56
C SER A 92 -33.13 -9.17 -0.44
N ARG A 93 -33.37 -7.87 -0.24
CA ARG A 93 -32.80 -7.08 0.85
C ARG A 93 -32.94 -7.81 2.20
N LEU A 94 -31.85 -7.93 2.93
CA LEU A 94 -31.82 -8.55 4.25
C LEU A 94 -32.06 -7.47 5.31
N LYS A 95 -33.26 -7.44 5.88
CA LYS A 95 -33.67 -6.40 6.84
C LYS A 95 -33.81 -6.93 8.26
N ILE A 96 -33.14 -6.27 9.20
CA ILE A 96 -33.37 -6.45 10.64
C ILE A 96 -34.50 -5.49 11.05
N LYS A 97 -35.72 -6.01 11.21
CA LYS A 97 -36.92 -5.26 11.63
C LYS A 97 -37.29 -5.48 13.08
N ASN A 98 -36.82 -6.59 13.65
CA ASN A 98 -37.08 -6.98 15.03
C ASN A 98 -35.78 -6.77 15.83
N GLY A 99 -35.79 -5.84 16.77
CA GLY A 99 -34.64 -5.51 17.59
C GLY A 99 -34.26 -6.59 18.60
N ASN A 100 -33.42 -6.22 19.55
CA ASN A 100 -32.84 -7.10 20.55
C ASN A 100 -32.15 -8.32 19.92
N VAL A 101 -31.21 -8.03 19.01
CA VAL A 101 -30.48 -9.07 18.29
C VAL A 101 -28.97 -8.81 18.29
N THR A 102 -28.21 -9.88 18.50
CA THR A 102 -26.76 -9.93 18.31
C THR A 102 -26.45 -10.87 17.15
N ILE A 103 -25.67 -10.42 16.18
CA ILE A 103 -25.13 -11.24 15.09
C ILE A 103 -23.62 -11.39 15.31
N ALA A 104 -23.19 -12.59 15.65
CA ALA A 104 -21.82 -12.90 16.03
C ALA A 104 -21.08 -13.63 14.89
N GLY A 105 -20.67 -12.91 13.85
CA GLY A 105 -19.97 -13.45 12.69
C GLY A 105 -18.65 -14.17 13.00
N GLN A 106 -17.98 -13.79 14.11
CA GLN A 106 -16.75 -14.42 14.57
C GLN A 106 -16.91 -15.88 15.01
N THR A 107 -18.13 -16.37 15.21
CA THR A 107 -18.40 -17.77 15.56
C THR A 107 -18.39 -18.70 14.34
N ALA A 108 -18.37 -18.15 13.13
CA ALA A 108 -18.36 -18.93 11.90
C ALA A 108 -17.08 -19.78 11.77
N PRO A 109 -17.15 -21.08 11.53
CA PRO A 109 -15.99 -21.94 11.41
C PRO A 109 -15.29 -21.74 10.06
N GLY A 110 -13.99 -21.49 10.03
CA GLY A 110 -13.21 -21.28 8.81
C GLY A 110 -13.07 -19.81 8.43
N HIS A 111 -13.58 -19.37 7.27
CA HIS A 111 -13.26 -18.03 6.75
C HIS A 111 -14.36 -16.97 6.98
N GLY A 112 -15.38 -17.26 7.78
CA GLY A 112 -16.42 -16.29 8.13
C GLY A 112 -17.55 -16.17 7.10
N ILE A 113 -18.39 -15.16 7.23
CA ILE A 113 -19.61 -14.96 6.46
C ILE A 113 -19.50 -13.74 5.55
N THR A 114 -19.90 -13.92 4.29
CA THR A 114 -20.09 -12.84 3.32
C THR A 114 -21.55 -12.84 2.83
N LEU A 115 -22.18 -11.67 2.86
CA LEU A 115 -23.50 -11.43 2.24
C LEU A 115 -23.27 -10.83 0.84
N ALA A 116 -23.97 -11.34 -0.16
CA ALA A 116 -23.80 -10.93 -1.55
C ALA A 116 -25.14 -10.58 -2.21
N HIS A 117 -25.11 -9.78 -3.28
CA HIS A 117 -26.19 -9.45 -4.20
C HIS A 117 -27.22 -8.42 -3.70
N TYR A 118 -27.58 -8.38 -2.44
CA TYR A 118 -28.60 -7.46 -1.93
C TYR A 118 -28.10 -6.77 -0.68
N ASN A 119 -28.71 -5.62 -0.40
CA ASN A 119 -28.43 -4.76 0.74
C ASN A 119 -28.72 -5.45 2.09
N PHE A 120 -27.86 -5.18 3.07
CA PHE A 120 -28.04 -5.50 4.48
C PHE A 120 -28.51 -4.25 5.22
N TYR A 121 -29.68 -4.29 5.88
CA TYR A 121 -30.36 -3.11 6.40
C TYR A 121 -30.81 -3.29 7.84
N VAL A 122 -30.52 -2.30 8.68
CA VAL A 122 -31.01 -2.21 10.07
C VAL A 122 -32.08 -1.13 10.15
N GLU A 123 -33.28 -1.50 10.59
CA GLU A 123 -34.46 -0.61 10.69
C GLU A 123 -35.15 -0.82 12.04
N THR A 124 -34.37 -0.89 13.14
CA THR A 124 -34.88 -1.22 14.47
C THR A 124 -33.91 -0.79 15.55
N GLU A 125 -34.22 -1.10 16.79
CA GLU A 125 -33.40 -0.73 17.95
C GLU A 125 -32.66 -1.92 18.58
N ASN A 126 -31.60 -1.61 19.31
CA ASN A 126 -30.85 -2.56 20.15
C ASN A 126 -30.26 -3.72 19.35
N VAL A 127 -29.27 -3.39 18.51
CA VAL A 127 -28.63 -4.33 17.59
C VAL A 127 -27.12 -4.32 17.75
N ILE A 128 -26.52 -5.50 17.83
CA ILE A 128 -25.09 -5.73 17.80
C ILE A 128 -24.75 -6.55 16.56
N ILE A 129 -23.84 -6.06 15.70
CA ILE A 129 -23.36 -6.77 14.50
C ILE A 129 -21.84 -6.80 14.53
N ARG A 130 -21.27 -7.99 14.44
CA ARG A 130 -19.82 -8.16 14.51
C ARG A 130 -19.32 -9.14 13.45
N TYR A 131 -18.18 -8.83 12.82
CA TYR A 131 -17.41 -9.70 11.91
C TYR A 131 -18.21 -10.24 10.71
N ILE A 132 -19.06 -9.41 10.11
CA ILE A 132 -19.83 -9.72 8.90
C ILE A 132 -19.27 -8.92 7.72
N ARG A 133 -19.19 -9.55 6.55
CA ARG A 133 -18.93 -8.87 5.28
C ARG A 133 -20.24 -8.71 4.51
N SER A 134 -20.52 -7.50 3.98
CA SER A 134 -21.61 -7.25 3.05
C SER A 134 -21.07 -6.64 1.77
N ARG A 135 -21.13 -7.39 0.69
CA ARG A 135 -20.61 -7.05 -0.63
C ARG A 135 -21.71 -7.19 -1.66
N LEU A 136 -22.37 -6.05 -1.99
CA LEU A 136 -23.61 -6.05 -2.77
C LEU A 136 -23.42 -6.64 -4.16
N SER A 137 -22.57 -6.05 -4.98
CA SER A 137 -22.37 -6.20 -6.42
C SER A 137 -23.56 -5.78 -7.30
N ALA A 138 -23.30 -5.57 -8.59
CA ALA A 138 -24.31 -5.22 -9.57
C ALA A 138 -25.04 -6.42 -10.17
N GLU A 139 -24.63 -7.67 -9.87
CA GLU A 139 -25.11 -8.88 -10.52
C GLU A 139 -26.60 -9.13 -10.33
N ALA A 140 -27.17 -8.74 -9.20
CA ALA A 140 -28.60 -8.84 -8.94
C ALA A 140 -29.44 -7.68 -9.50
N GLY A 141 -28.83 -6.74 -10.21
CA GLY A 141 -29.50 -5.58 -10.81
C GLY A 141 -30.03 -4.56 -9.80
N GLN A 142 -29.48 -4.54 -8.58
CA GLN A 142 -29.90 -3.61 -7.53
C GLN A 142 -29.06 -2.34 -7.59
N GLN A 143 -29.72 -1.19 -7.46
CA GLN A 143 -29.09 0.13 -7.31
C GLN A 143 -29.23 0.52 -5.84
N ASP A 144 -28.39 -0.05 -4.99
CA ASP A 144 -28.56 0.00 -3.54
C ASP A 144 -27.21 0.11 -2.83
N ASP A 145 -27.26 0.44 -1.53
CA ASP A 145 -26.11 0.43 -0.64
C ASP A 145 -25.74 -1.00 -0.24
N ALA A 146 -24.49 -1.22 0.11
CA ALA A 146 -24.10 -2.50 0.67
C ALA A 146 -24.59 -2.68 2.11
N PHE A 147 -24.68 -1.58 2.88
CA PHE A 147 -25.15 -1.60 4.26
C PHE A 147 -25.88 -0.31 4.66
N ASN A 148 -26.98 -0.44 5.39
CA ASN A 148 -27.70 0.71 5.95
C ASN A 148 -28.06 0.54 7.41
N VAL A 149 -27.95 1.63 8.17
CA VAL A 149 -28.57 1.81 9.49
C VAL A 149 -29.23 3.18 9.49
N ILE A 150 -30.53 3.24 9.39
CA ILE A 150 -31.27 4.50 9.25
C ILE A 150 -32.43 4.55 10.26
N GLY A 151 -32.51 5.63 11.05
CA GLY A 151 -33.58 5.84 12.00
C GLY A 151 -33.57 4.86 13.19
N SER A 152 -32.42 4.30 13.51
CA SER A 152 -32.24 3.26 14.52
C SER A 152 -31.67 3.83 15.82
N THR A 153 -31.78 3.08 16.94
CA THR A 153 -31.22 3.52 18.23
C THR A 153 -30.55 2.35 18.96
N HIS A 154 -29.49 2.66 19.75
CA HIS A 154 -28.70 1.65 20.45
C HIS A 154 -28.15 0.56 19.50
N VAL A 155 -27.39 0.98 18.51
CA VAL A 155 -26.78 0.06 17.53
C VAL A 155 -25.28 0.19 17.58
N ILE A 156 -24.58 -0.93 17.62
CA ILE A 156 -23.14 -1.00 17.45
C ILE A 156 -22.76 -2.00 16.35
N VAL A 157 -21.93 -1.55 15.43
CA VAL A 157 -21.38 -2.35 14.32
C VAL A 157 -19.88 -2.36 14.48
N ASP A 158 -19.31 -3.55 14.60
CA ASP A 158 -17.91 -3.74 14.96
C ASP A 158 -17.20 -4.75 14.04
N HIS A 159 -16.02 -4.40 13.57
CA HIS A 159 -15.19 -5.27 12.73
C HIS A 159 -15.94 -5.88 11.52
N CYS A 160 -16.71 -5.08 10.82
CA CYS A 160 -17.41 -5.49 9.61
C CYS A 160 -16.72 -4.92 8.36
N SER A 161 -16.96 -5.54 7.19
CA SER A 161 -16.44 -5.06 5.91
C SER A 161 -17.56 -4.85 4.92
N PHE A 162 -17.67 -3.65 4.36
CA PHE A 162 -18.69 -3.25 3.41
C PHE A 162 -18.05 -2.79 2.10
N SER A 163 -18.54 -3.30 0.96
CA SER A 163 -17.98 -2.94 -0.35
C SER A 163 -18.92 -3.28 -1.52
N TRP A 164 -18.51 -2.83 -2.71
CA TRP A 164 -19.10 -3.18 -4.01
C TRP A 164 -20.55 -2.77 -4.16
N SER A 165 -20.92 -1.65 -3.54
CA SER A 165 -22.24 -1.07 -3.70
C SER A 165 -22.41 -0.42 -5.07
N VAL A 166 -23.65 -0.21 -5.46
CA VAL A 166 -24.00 0.50 -6.70
C VAL A 166 -24.36 1.97 -6.39
N ASP A 167 -24.77 2.27 -5.18
CA ASP A 167 -24.98 3.64 -4.65
C ASP A 167 -23.92 3.92 -3.57
N GLU A 168 -24.24 4.02 -2.30
CA GLU A 168 -23.27 4.17 -1.21
C GLU A 168 -22.80 2.82 -0.68
N VAL A 169 -21.56 2.76 -0.20
CA VAL A 169 -21.10 1.58 0.53
C VAL A 169 -21.88 1.41 1.83
N ALA A 170 -22.01 2.49 2.63
CA ALA A 170 -22.71 2.43 3.89
C ALA A 170 -23.40 3.77 4.22
N SER A 171 -24.73 3.77 4.30
CA SER A 171 -25.51 4.94 4.72
C SER A 171 -26.00 4.77 6.16
N LEU A 172 -25.53 5.64 7.06
CA LEU A 172 -25.61 5.51 8.51
C LEU A 172 -26.04 6.85 9.12
N TYR A 173 -27.34 7.16 9.07
CA TYR A 173 -27.81 8.47 9.49
C TYR A 173 -29.17 8.45 10.19
N HIS A 174 -29.53 9.56 10.82
CA HIS A 174 -30.74 9.70 11.63
C HIS A 174 -30.83 8.67 12.75
N ASN A 175 -29.67 8.24 13.27
CA ASN A 175 -29.56 7.26 14.35
C ASN A 175 -29.37 7.94 15.69
N LYS A 176 -29.71 7.24 16.79
CA LYS A 176 -29.40 7.66 18.16
C LYS A 176 -28.56 6.60 18.85
N LYS A 177 -27.54 7.05 19.61
CA LYS A 177 -26.65 6.13 20.33
C LYS A 177 -26.12 5.04 19.41
N PHE A 178 -25.46 5.49 18.35
CA PHE A 178 -24.90 4.66 17.30
C PHE A 178 -23.38 4.61 17.36
N THR A 179 -22.80 3.46 17.06
CA THR A 179 -21.36 3.32 16.85
C THR A 179 -21.06 2.45 15.64
N LEU A 180 -20.15 2.93 14.78
CA LEU A 180 -19.45 2.15 13.78
C LEU A 180 -17.96 2.17 14.15
N GLN A 181 -17.40 1.00 14.49
CA GLN A 181 -16.00 0.89 14.89
C GLN A 181 -15.28 -0.24 14.14
N ASN A 182 -14.00 -0.04 13.84
CA ASN A 182 -13.10 -1.04 13.23
C ASN A 182 -13.63 -1.65 11.91
N CYS A 183 -14.38 -0.91 11.11
CA CYS A 183 -14.99 -1.39 9.89
C CYS A 183 -14.25 -0.92 8.62
N ILE A 184 -14.33 -1.71 7.54
CA ILE A 184 -13.88 -1.32 6.20
C ILE A 184 -15.08 -0.82 5.40
N ILE A 185 -14.93 0.33 4.74
CA ILE A 185 -15.90 0.94 3.83
C ILE A 185 -15.18 1.25 2.51
N ALA A 186 -15.34 0.39 1.51
CA ALA A 186 -14.45 0.45 0.35
C ALA A 186 -15.12 0.06 -0.97
N GLU A 187 -14.56 0.58 -2.08
CA GLU A 187 -14.82 0.11 -3.44
C GLU A 187 -16.30 0.14 -3.84
N SER A 188 -16.96 1.27 -3.68
CA SER A 188 -18.25 1.49 -4.37
C SER A 188 -18.04 1.52 -5.88
N PHE A 189 -18.90 0.87 -6.64
CA PHE A 189 -18.82 0.81 -8.10
C PHE A 189 -19.15 2.15 -8.74
N HIS A 190 -18.19 2.70 -9.48
CA HIS A 190 -18.29 4.06 -10.02
C HIS A 190 -19.14 4.15 -11.27
N ASN A 191 -18.81 3.41 -12.32
CA ASN A 191 -19.54 3.43 -13.58
C ASN A 191 -20.26 2.11 -13.79
N SER A 192 -21.25 1.88 -12.93
CA SER A 192 -22.03 0.65 -12.86
C SER A 192 -23.45 0.81 -13.45
N ILE A 193 -24.41 0.09 -12.91
CA ILE A 193 -25.82 0.06 -13.40
C ILE A 193 -26.69 1.18 -12.84
N HIS A 194 -26.13 2.13 -12.06
CA HIS A 194 -26.92 3.18 -11.41
C HIS A 194 -27.59 4.11 -12.44
N GLU A 195 -28.90 4.37 -12.30
CA GLU A 195 -29.70 5.15 -13.28
C GLU A 195 -29.22 6.60 -13.46
N LYS A 196 -28.58 7.21 -12.45
CA LYS A 196 -27.99 8.55 -12.50
C LYS A 196 -26.63 8.59 -13.19
N GLY A 197 -26.13 7.47 -13.71
CA GLY A 197 -24.81 7.35 -14.31
C GLY A 197 -23.71 7.10 -13.27
N ALA A 198 -22.53 7.67 -13.50
CA ALA A 198 -21.38 7.46 -12.63
C ALA A 198 -21.67 7.86 -11.17
N HIS A 199 -21.45 6.89 -10.27
CA HIS A 199 -21.63 6.99 -8.81
C HIS A 199 -20.35 6.56 -8.10
N GLY A 200 -20.38 5.75 -7.07
CA GLY A 200 -19.19 5.22 -6.42
C GLY A 200 -18.88 5.98 -5.13
N TYR A 201 -19.84 5.99 -4.19
CA TYR A 201 -19.79 6.80 -2.99
C TYR A 201 -19.56 5.98 -1.72
N GLY A 202 -18.79 6.53 -0.78
CA GLY A 202 -18.50 5.88 0.52
C GLY A 202 -19.73 5.80 1.41
N GLY A 203 -20.36 6.93 1.74
CA GLY A 203 -21.58 6.89 2.52
C GLY A 203 -22.06 8.22 3.07
N ILE A 204 -23.31 8.23 3.53
CA ILE A 204 -23.93 9.36 4.23
C ILE A 204 -24.01 8.98 5.71
N TRP A 205 -23.30 9.75 6.57
CA TRP A 205 -23.15 9.44 7.99
C TRP A 205 -23.63 10.57 8.87
N GLY A 206 -24.30 10.23 9.99
CA GLY A 206 -24.77 11.21 10.94
C GLY A 206 -25.64 10.60 12.03
N GLY A 207 -26.20 11.41 12.90
CA GLY A 207 -27.12 11.00 13.97
C GLY A 207 -27.00 11.85 15.22
N ASP A 208 -28.00 11.72 16.09
CA ASP A 208 -27.98 12.25 17.44
C ASP A 208 -27.22 11.28 18.35
N SER A 209 -25.99 11.65 18.71
CA SER A 209 -25.03 10.79 19.42
C SER A 209 -24.56 9.62 18.58
N ALA A 210 -23.83 9.90 17.50
CA ALA A 210 -23.24 8.92 16.58
C ALA A 210 -21.71 8.96 16.64
N SER A 211 -21.07 7.81 16.84
CA SER A 211 -19.60 7.65 16.85
C SER A 211 -19.13 6.82 15.67
N PHE A 212 -18.10 7.31 14.99
CA PHE A 212 -17.45 6.66 13.85
C PHE A 212 -15.94 6.66 14.10
N HIS A 213 -15.36 5.52 14.51
CA HIS A 213 -13.96 5.52 14.90
C HIS A 213 -13.21 4.24 14.50
N HIS A 214 -11.91 4.38 14.25
CA HIS A 214 -11.01 3.32 13.88
C HIS A 214 -11.46 2.56 12.60
N ASN A 215 -12.13 3.23 11.68
CA ASN A 215 -12.57 2.65 10.41
C ASN A 215 -11.58 2.95 9.30
N LEU A 216 -11.55 2.11 8.28
CA LEU A 216 -10.86 2.32 7.01
C LEU A 216 -11.88 2.68 5.93
N ILE A 217 -11.76 3.89 5.38
CA ILE A 217 -12.61 4.40 4.31
C ILE A 217 -11.73 4.60 3.08
N MET A 218 -11.99 3.89 1.98
CA MET A 218 -11.07 3.94 0.85
C MET A 218 -11.71 3.61 -0.50
N HIS A 219 -11.07 4.08 -1.56
CA HIS A 219 -11.42 3.75 -2.95
C HIS A 219 -12.86 4.10 -3.33
N ASN A 220 -13.39 5.19 -2.81
CA ASN A 220 -14.67 5.73 -3.21
C ASN A 220 -14.47 7.10 -3.86
N THR A 221 -15.28 7.43 -4.87
CA THR A 221 -15.10 8.69 -5.60
C THR A 221 -15.47 9.91 -4.79
N SER A 222 -16.43 9.79 -3.88
CA SER A 222 -16.95 10.87 -3.04
C SER A 222 -17.59 10.30 -1.77
N ARG A 223 -18.07 11.15 -0.87
CA ARG A 223 -18.75 10.79 0.37
C ARG A 223 -17.87 9.90 1.28
N ASN A 224 -16.67 10.41 1.67
CA ASN A 224 -15.72 9.69 2.49
C ASN A 224 -15.58 10.21 3.95
N PRO A 225 -16.68 10.36 4.73
CA PRO A 225 -18.10 10.32 4.35
C PRO A 225 -18.66 11.69 3.92
N ARG A 226 -19.94 11.74 3.52
CA ARG A 226 -20.77 12.92 3.60
C ARG A 226 -21.44 12.94 4.96
N PHE A 227 -21.24 13.96 5.77
CA PHE A 227 -22.03 14.16 6.98
C PHE A 227 -23.46 14.53 6.60
N HIS A 228 -24.43 13.81 7.19
CA HIS A 228 -25.84 14.00 6.87
C HIS A 228 -26.34 15.39 7.23
N GLY A 229 -25.98 15.87 8.41
CA GLY A 229 -26.56 17.10 8.96
C GLY A 229 -28.00 16.92 9.44
N SER A 230 -28.58 17.95 9.99
CA SER A 230 -30.00 17.94 10.38
C SER A 230 -30.94 18.07 9.16
N ARG A 231 -30.51 18.68 8.08
CA ARG A 231 -31.20 18.82 6.76
C ARG A 231 -32.71 19.04 6.88
N TRP A 232 -33.51 18.08 6.45
CA TRP A 232 -35.01 18.15 6.44
C TRP A 232 -35.67 17.59 7.70
N TYR A 233 -34.92 17.27 8.76
CA TYR A 233 -35.49 16.88 10.05
C TYR A 233 -35.80 18.12 10.93
N THR A 234 -36.84 18.06 11.70
CA THR A 234 -37.22 19.08 12.70
C THR A 234 -37.01 18.58 14.10
N ASP A 235 -36.67 19.48 15.01
CA ASP A 235 -36.36 19.14 16.40
C ASP A 235 -35.28 18.03 16.52
N TRP A 236 -34.30 18.06 15.60
CA TRP A 236 -33.24 17.08 15.48
C TRP A 236 -31.86 17.75 15.64
N GLU A 237 -31.22 17.50 16.77
CA GLU A 237 -29.87 17.97 17.03
C GLU A 237 -28.88 16.87 16.66
N GLU A 238 -28.00 17.13 15.69
CA GLU A 238 -27.02 16.14 15.23
C GLU A 238 -25.71 16.29 16.00
N HIS A 239 -25.24 15.18 16.61
CA HIS A 239 -23.96 15.09 17.27
C HIS A 239 -23.15 13.94 16.69
N VAL A 240 -22.07 14.27 15.99
CA VAL A 240 -21.19 13.29 15.33
C VAL A 240 -19.80 13.37 15.94
N ASP A 241 -19.27 12.22 16.35
CA ASP A 241 -17.87 12.06 16.75
C ASP A 241 -17.17 11.18 15.72
N PHE A 242 -16.35 11.81 14.88
CA PHE A 242 -15.57 11.18 13.79
C PHE A 242 -14.09 11.27 14.14
N ARG A 243 -13.51 10.14 14.64
CA ARG A 243 -12.13 10.12 15.11
C ARG A 243 -11.36 8.86 14.80
N ASN A 244 -10.04 8.98 14.75
CA ASN A 244 -9.13 7.85 14.60
C ASN A 244 -9.42 6.96 13.37
N ASN A 245 -10.06 7.50 12.33
CA ASN A 245 -10.29 6.79 11.08
C ASN A 245 -9.11 6.99 10.11
N VAL A 246 -8.96 6.05 9.20
CA VAL A 246 -8.03 6.17 8.07
C VAL A 246 -8.85 6.39 6.81
N ILE A 247 -8.59 7.49 6.13
CA ILE A 247 -9.23 7.83 4.86
C ILE A 247 -8.17 7.74 3.76
N TYR A 248 -8.35 6.85 2.79
CA TYR A 248 -7.39 6.61 1.73
C TYR A 248 -8.00 6.69 0.34
N ASN A 249 -7.28 7.34 -0.58
CA ASN A 249 -7.56 7.31 -2.02
C ASN A 249 -9.00 7.73 -2.40
N TRP A 250 -9.50 8.81 -1.80
CA TRP A 250 -10.71 9.49 -2.29
C TRP A 250 -10.43 10.14 -3.65
N ALA A 251 -11.35 10.03 -4.61
CA ALA A 251 -11.07 10.54 -5.95
C ALA A 251 -11.41 12.03 -6.10
N SER A 252 -12.71 12.36 -6.06
CA SER A 252 -13.21 13.71 -6.34
C SER A 252 -13.65 14.46 -5.10
N ASN A 253 -13.86 13.79 -3.97
CA ASN A 253 -14.30 14.44 -2.73
C ASN A 253 -13.88 13.64 -1.48
N SER A 254 -13.32 14.33 -0.48
CA SER A 254 -13.03 13.78 0.84
C SER A 254 -14.30 13.81 1.72
N ILE A 255 -14.20 14.35 2.91
CA ILE A 255 -15.35 14.60 3.79
C ILE A 255 -16.04 15.91 3.41
N TYR A 256 -17.37 15.93 3.49
CA TYR A 256 -18.15 17.17 3.30
C TYR A 256 -19.55 17.06 3.93
N GLY A 257 -20.34 18.14 3.89
CA GLY A 257 -21.72 18.18 4.40
C GLY A 257 -21.83 18.74 5.82
N GLY A 258 -22.85 18.34 6.55
CA GLY A 258 -23.12 18.78 7.92
C GLY A 258 -24.00 20.02 7.99
N GLU A 259 -24.97 20.16 7.11
CA GLU A 259 -25.91 21.30 7.06
C GLU A 259 -26.88 21.26 8.24
N PRO A 260 -27.21 22.41 8.87
CA PRO A 260 -28.36 22.56 9.76
C PRO A 260 -29.67 22.21 9.07
N SER A 261 -30.76 22.04 9.83
CA SER A 261 -32.07 21.80 9.27
C SER A 261 -32.56 22.99 8.42
N GLU A 262 -32.93 22.73 7.17
CA GLU A 262 -33.53 23.74 6.26
C GLU A 262 -34.92 24.21 6.72
N ILE A 263 -35.56 23.49 7.66
CA ILE A 263 -36.93 23.77 8.14
C ILE A 263 -36.91 24.66 9.35
N ASP A 264 -36.11 24.32 10.40
CA ASP A 264 -36.15 24.99 11.69
C ASP A 264 -34.77 25.43 12.21
N GLY A 265 -33.70 25.18 11.44
CA GLY A 265 -32.34 25.50 11.84
C GLY A 265 -31.78 24.61 12.94
N SER A 266 -32.35 23.41 13.19
CA SER A 266 -31.82 22.45 14.16
C SER A 266 -30.33 22.25 13.97
N PRO A 267 -29.50 22.36 15.01
CA PRO A 267 -28.05 22.50 14.90
C PRO A 267 -27.33 21.18 14.63
N VAL A 268 -26.09 21.31 14.14
CA VAL A 268 -25.19 20.20 13.88
C VAL A 268 -23.86 20.45 14.57
N PHE A 269 -23.35 19.45 15.28
CA PHE A 269 -22.11 19.47 16.03
C PHE A 269 -21.23 18.27 15.63
N ILE A 270 -20.07 18.54 15.08
CA ILE A 270 -19.19 17.52 14.52
C ILE A 270 -17.78 17.63 15.08
N ASN A 271 -17.26 16.53 15.64
CA ASN A 271 -15.85 16.34 15.94
C ASN A 271 -15.17 15.64 14.76
N ILE A 272 -14.04 16.15 14.28
CA ILE A 272 -13.13 15.52 13.29
C ILE A 272 -11.76 15.49 13.94
N VAL A 273 -11.40 14.38 14.59
CA VAL A 273 -10.26 14.35 15.53
C VAL A 273 -9.36 13.16 15.26
N ASN A 274 -8.06 13.42 15.19
CA ASN A 274 -7.03 12.38 15.10
C ASN A 274 -7.24 11.38 13.95
N ASN A 275 -7.81 11.79 12.82
CA ASN A 275 -7.95 10.94 11.64
C ASN A 275 -6.70 11.04 10.76
N TYR A 276 -6.41 9.97 10.04
CA TYR A 276 -5.29 9.91 9.10
C TYR A 276 -5.80 10.02 7.66
N TYR A 277 -5.53 11.13 7.00
CA TYR A 277 -5.87 11.39 5.61
C TYR A 277 -4.68 11.04 4.73
N LYS A 278 -4.83 10.05 3.87
CA LYS A 278 -3.77 9.59 2.97
C LYS A 278 -4.27 9.62 1.53
N TYR A 279 -3.83 10.60 0.74
CA TYR A 279 -4.18 10.61 -0.67
C TYR A 279 -3.60 9.38 -1.39
N GLY A 280 -4.25 8.94 -2.46
CA GLY A 280 -3.84 7.79 -3.25
C GLY A 280 -3.85 8.08 -4.76
N PRO A 281 -3.71 7.03 -5.58
CA PRO A 281 -3.60 7.17 -7.04
C PRO A 281 -4.77 7.87 -7.73
N ALA A 282 -6.00 7.80 -7.18
CA ALA A 282 -7.19 8.45 -7.73
C ALA A 282 -7.40 9.86 -7.21
N THR A 283 -6.80 10.23 -6.08
CA THR A 283 -7.09 11.50 -5.41
C THR A 283 -6.70 12.69 -6.29
N SER A 284 -7.64 13.60 -6.50
CA SER A 284 -7.42 14.83 -7.25
C SER A 284 -6.40 15.72 -6.53
N ASN A 285 -5.47 16.30 -7.30
CA ASN A 285 -4.42 17.16 -6.75
C ASN A 285 -4.94 18.38 -5.99
N SER A 286 -6.12 18.90 -6.38
CA SER A 286 -6.72 20.10 -5.77
C SER A 286 -7.32 19.87 -4.39
N ILE A 287 -7.45 18.61 -3.95
CA ILE A 287 -8.11 18.26 -2.70
C ILE A 287 -7.30 17.22 -1.89
N ARG A 288 -5.99 17.11 -2.15
CA ARG A 288 -5.12 16.15 -1.46
C ARG A 288 -4.98 16.42 0.03
N ASP A 289 -5.06 17.67 0.39
CA ASP A 289 -4.85 18.20 1.74
C ASP A 289 -6.17 18.64 2.40
N ARG A 290 -7.31 18.41 1.75
CA ARG A 290 -8.61 18.78 2.29
C ARG A 290 -9.07 17.78 3.35
N ILE A 291 -9.30 18.27 4.56
CA ILE A 291 -9.92 17.54 5.67
C ILE A 291 -11.43 17.49 5.49
N VAL A 292 -12.07 18.65 5.34
CA VAL A 292 -13.52 18.74 5.20
C VAL A 292 -13.95 19.95 4.34
N ASP A 293 -15.07 19.75 3.64
CA ASP A 293 -15.79 20.79 2.88
C ASP A 293 -17.18 20.99 3.51
N PRO A 294 -17.35 21.92 4.46
CA PRO A 294 -18.63 22.15 5.09
C PRO A 294 -19.69 22.68 4.13
N ASP A 295 -20.86 22.02 4.09
CA ASP A 295 -22.01 22.52 3.30
C ASP A 295 -22.89 23.44 4.17
N PRO A 296 -23.35 24.58 3.66
CA PRO A 296 -24.32 25.44 4.34
C PRO A 296 -25.77 25.04 4.01
N ASP A 297 -26.67 25.30 4.95
CA ASP A 297 -28.05 25.62 4.60
C ASP A 297 -28.16 27.09 4.17
N GLY A 298 -28.98 27.38 3.16
CA GLY A 298 -29.08 28.72 2.58
C GLY A 298 -29.73 29.74 3.53
N THR A 299 -30.41 29.31 4.59
CA THR A 299 -31.10 30.14 5.57
C THR A 299 -30.39 30.17 6.92
N TYR A 300 -29.93 29.04 7.38
CA TYR A 300 -29.40 28.85 8.74
C TYR A 300 -27.86 28.69 8.80
N GLY A 301 -27.18 28.74 7.64
CA GLY A 301 -25.73 28.71 7.55
C GLY A 301 -25.14 27.33 7.74
N PHE A 302 -24.09 27.22 8.54
CA PHE A 302 -23.28 26.02 8.68
C PHE A 302 -23.47 25.33 10.05
N GLY A 303 -23.15 24.04 10.12
CA GLY A 303 -22.90 23.34 11.37
C GLY A 303 -21.69 23.87 12.12
N LYS A 304 -21.44 23.35 13.32
CA LYS A 304 -20.28 23.67 14.15
C LYS A 304 -19.29 22.51 14.15
N TYR A 305 -18.00 22.82 14.05
CA TYR A 305 -16.93 21.83 13.92
C TYR A 305 -15.88 22.02 15.01
N TYR A 306 -15.44 20.91 15.59
CA TYR A 306 -14.19 20.81 16.32
C TYR A 306 -13.24 19.94 15.50
N ILE A 307 -12.13 20.51 15.02
CA ILE A 307 -11.19 19.85 14.12
C ILE A 307 -9.80 19.97 14.72
N ASP A 308 -9.20 18.85 15.12
CA ASP A 308 -7.89 18.83 15.79
C ASP A 308 -7.17 17.48 15.66
N GLY A 309 -5.85 17.51 15.66
CA GLY A 309 -5.00 16.32 15.70
C GLY A 309 -5.02 15.45 14.43
N ASN A 310 -5.67 15.87 13.34
CA ASN A 310 -5.71 15.11 12.11
C ASN A 310 -4.36 15.21 11.37
N TYR A 311 -3.89 14.08 10.86
CA TYR A 311 -2.69 14.00 10.04
C TYR A 311 -3.07 13.95 8.56
N THR A 312 -2.51 14.84 7.76
CA THR A 312 -2.70 14.87 6.30
C THR A 312 -1.39 14.51 5.61
N TYR A 313 -1.33 13.32 5.04
CA TYR A 313 -0.14 12.77 4.38
C TYR A 313 0.37 13.69 3.28
N GLY A 314 1.65 14.07 3.35
CA GLY A 314 2.28 14.96 2.39
C GLY A 314 1.95 16.46 2.55
N SER A 315 1.15 16.86 3.56
CA SER A 315 0.77 18.25 3.85
C SER A 315 1.08 18.63 5.30
N PRO A 316 2.35 18.91 5.62
CA PRO A 316 2.76 19.21 7.00
C PRO A 316 2.12 20.48 7.56
N ASP A 317 1.81 21.47 6.72
CA ASP A 317 1.15 22.72 7.15
C ASP A 317 -0.29 22.43 7.60
N VAL A 318 -1.05 21.63 6.88
CA VAL A 318 -2.41 21.21 7.26
C VAL A 318 -2.39 20.28 8.47
N THR A 319 -1.37 19.44 8.59
CA THR A 319 -1.17 18.61 9.79
C THR A 319 -0.91 19.48 11.03
N ALA A 320 -0.14 20.56 10.89
CA ALA A 320 0.16 21.46 12.00
C ALA A 320 -1.01 22.40 12.36
N ASP A 321 -1.82 22.76 11.39
CA ASP A 321 -3.04 23.56 11.55
C ASP A 321 -4.15 22.97 10.67
N ASN A 322 -4.98 22.12 11.26
CA ASN A 322 -6.04 21.42 10.55
C ASN A 322 -7.07 22.35 9.89
N TRP A 323 -7.21 23.58 10.36
CA TRP A 323 -8.13 24.55 9.78
C TRP A 323 -7.71 25.04 8.39
N LEU A 324 -6.45 24.84 8.01
CA LEU A 324 -5.99 25.04 6.62
C LEU A 324 -6.57 24.01 5.65
N GLY A 325 -7.00 22.86 6.15
CA GLY A 325 -7.67 21.81 5.37
C GLY A 325 -9.20 21.93 5.32
N VAL A 326 -9.77 22.99 5.85
CA VAL A 326 -11.21 23.31 5.73
C VAL A 326 -11.40 24.16 4.47
N ASP A 327 -12.12 23.62 3.49
CA ASP A 327 -12.21 24.17 2.14
C ASP A 327 -13.55 24.88 1.89
N ASN A 328 -13.62 25.64 0.78
CA ASN A 328 -14.81 26.33 0.27
C ASN A 328 -15.51 27.29 1.24
N VAL A 329 -14.90 27.67 2.33
CA VAL A 329 -15.40 28.67 3.28
C VAL A 329 -14.39 29.80 3.48
N THR A 330 -14.91 31.02 3.74
CA THR A 330 -14.04 32.18 4.04
C THR A 330 -13.50 32.10 5.46
N GLU A 331 -12.40 32.80 5.75
CA GLU A 331 -11.83 32.86 7.10
C GLU A 331 -12.86 33.34 8.15
N THR A 332 -13.74 34.28 7.80
CA THR A 332 -14.83 34.73 8.68
C THR A 332 -15.80 33.59 9.01
N VAL A 333 -16.11 32.75 8.03
CA VAL A 333 -16.95 31.57 8.24
C VAL A 333 -16.21 30.53 9.06
N LYS A 334 -14.92 30.29 8.83
CA LYS A 334 -14.11 29.40 9.66
C LYS A 334 -14.16 29.82 11.14
N ASP A 335 -13.94 31.10 11.43
CA ASP A 335 -14.04 31.63 12.80
C ASP A 335 -15.44 31.43 13.41
N GLU A 336 -16.49 31.52 12.58
CA GLU A 336 -17.87 31.32 13.03
C GLU A 336 -18.18 29.86 13.35
N ILE A 337 -17.78 28.92 12.49
CA ILE A 337 -18.12 27.50 12.60
C ILE A 337 -17.22 26.73 13.56
N LYS A 338 -16.07 27.29 13.92
CA LYS A 338 -15.05 26.67 14.77
C LYS A 338 -15.52 26.58 16.21
N SER A 339 -15.37 25.41 16.80
CA SER A 339 -15.40 25.19 18.25
C SER A 339 -13.97 25.09 18.79
N GLU A 340 -13.71 25.78 19.91
CA GLU A 340 -12.42 25.72 20.62
C GLU A 340 -12.31 24.50 21.57
N VAL A 341 -13.40 23.77 21.77
CA VAL A 341 -13.46 22.58 22.62
C VAL A 341 -14.24 21.49 21.90
N PRO A 342 -13.89 20.21 22.12
CA PRO A 342 -14.63 19.10 21.52
C PRO A 342 -16.08 19.06 22.02
N PHE A 343 -16.99 18.69 21.15
CA PHE A 343 -18.34 18.32 21.52
C PHE A 343 -18.34 16.97 22.25
N ALA A 344 -19.50 16.60 22.83
CA ALA A 344 -19.63 15.34 23.58
C ALA A 344 -19.16 14.13 22.73
N PHE A 345 -18.42 13.25 23.36
CA PHE A 345 -17.99 11.97 22.81
C PHE A 345 -17.92 10.93 23.93
N ASP A 346 -17.93 9.65 23.60
CA ASP A 346 -17.93 8.55 24.57
C ASP A 346 -16.96 7.42 24.16
N ILE A 347 -15.73 7.80 23.83
CA ILE A 347 -14.64 6.91 23.44
C ILE A 347 -13.51 7.09 24.44
N THR A 348 -12.92 5.99 24.87
CA THR A 348 -11.84 5.96 25.86
C THR A 348 -10.47 5.64 25.23
N THR A 349 -10.46 4.88 24.15
CA THR A 349 -9.25 4.57 23.38
C THR A 349 -8.99 5.70 22.39
N ILE A 350 -8.09 6.61 22.76
CA ILE A 350 -7.72 7.76 21.92
C ILE A 350 -6.28 7.59 21.47
N HIS A 351 -6.12 7.38 20.15
CA HIS A 351 -4.84 7.35 19.48
C HIS A 351 -4.50 8.71 18.87
N THR A 352 -3.23 9.01 18.66
CA THR A 352 -2.83 10.00 17.64
C THR A 352 -3.25 9.51 16.26
N ALA A 353 -3.26 10.37 15.25
CA ALA A 353 -3.62 9.95 13.90
C ALA A 353 -2.67 8.86 13.35
N GLU A 354 -1.38 8.94 13.67
CA GLU A 354 -0.38 7.96 13.26
C GLU A 354 -0.54 6.61 14.00
N GLU A 355 -0.84 6.64 15.31
CA GLU A 355 -1.16 5.42 16.06
C GLU A 355 -2.45 4.79 15.56
N ALA A 356 -3.47 5.61 15.23
CA ALA A 356 -4.70 5.14 14.62
C ALA A 356 -4.46 4.48 13.26
N TYR A 357 -3.56 5.01 12.43
CA TYR A 357 -3.18 4.40 11.16
C TYR A 357 -2.64 2.99 11.37
N GLU A 358 -1.68 2.82 12.26
CA GLU A 358 -1.10 1.50 12.56
C GLU A 358 -2.15 0.54 13.14
N TYR A 359 -2.96 1.01 14.10
CA TYR A 359 -4.01 0.21 14.73
C TYR A 359 -5.06 -0.25 13.71
N VAL A 360 -5.55 0.65 12.86
CA VAL A 360 -6.57 0.35 11.84
C VAL A 360 -6.06 -0.69 10.85
N LEU A 361 -4.85 -0.55 10.33
CA LEU A 361 -4.31 -1.53 9.37
C LEU A 361 -4.19 -2.94 9.97
N GLN A 362 -3.92 -3.04 11.27
CA GLN A 362 -3.83 -4.32 11.96
C GLN A 362 -5.19 -4.96 12.22
N ASN A 363 -6.18 -4.18 12.65
CA ASN A 363 -7.39 -4.69 13.29
C ASN A 363 -8.67 -4.58 12.47
N VAL A 364 -8.73 -3.69 11.47
CA VAL A 364 -9.95 -3.32 10.76
C VAL A 364 -10.58 -4.46 9.94
N GLY A 365 -11.91 -4.41 9.81
CA GLY A 365 -12.71 -5.31 8.99
C GLY A 365 -13.05 -6.63 9.66
N ALA A 366 -13.70 -7.53 8.91
CA ALA A 366 -14.05 -8.86 9.39
C ALA A 366 -12.80 -9.76 9.45
N CYS A 367 -11.87 -9.43 10.34
CA CYS A 367 -10.57 -10.08 10.49
C CYS A 367 -10.63 -11.40 11.29
N ILE A 368 -11.70 -11.66 12.02
CA ILE A 368 -11.97 -12.90 12.75
C ILE A 368 -13.23 -13.56 12.16
N PRO A 369 -13.22 -14.89 11.96
CA PRO A 369 -12.12 -15.82 12.19
C PRO A 369 -10.98 -15.70 11.18
N PHE A 370 -11.19 -15.03 10.06
CA PHE A 370 -10.16 -14.91 9.02
C PHE A 370 -10.36 -13.65 8.17
N ARG A 371 -9.32 -12.85 8.02
CA ARG A 371 -9.32 -11.73 7.08
C ARG A 371 -9.16 -12.26 5.66
N ASP A 372 -10.18 -12.12 4.81
CA ASP A 372 -10.16 -12.66 3.46
C ASP A 372 -9.22 -11.92 2.49
N THR A 373 -9.13 -12.40 1.26
CA THR A 373 -8.18 -11.86 0.27
C THR A 373 -8.50 -10.43 -0.14
N VAL A 374 -9.78 -10.03 -0.11
CA VAL A 374 -10.19 -8.66 -0.44
C VAL A 374 -9.76 -7.70 0.65
N ASP A 375 -10.12 -7.97 1.91
CA ASP A 375 -9.75 -7.11 3.04
C ASP A 375 -8.23 -7.06 3.23
N ARG A 376 -7.51 -8.17 3.00
CA ARG A 376 -6.03 -8.20 3.02
C ARG A 376 -5.43 -7.32 1.94
N ARG A 377 -5.97 -7.36 0.73
CA ARG A 377 -5.54 -6.52 -0.37
C ARG A 377 -5.77 -5.05 -0.07
N LEU A 378 -6.97 -4.67 0.39
CA LEU A 378 -7.31 -3.29 0.74
C LEU A 378 -6.34 -2.71 1.79
N VAL A 379 -6.09 -3.45 2.87
CA VAL A 379 -5.11 -3.04 3.90
C VAL A 379 -3.69 -2.93 3.32
N TRP A 380 -3.29 -3.88 2.47
CA TRP A 380 -1.99 -3.85 1.82
C TRP A 380 -1.83 -2.64 0.87
N GLU A 381 -2.87 -2.28 0.12
CA GLU A 381 -2.86 -1.13 -0.78
C GLU A 381 -2.66 0.19 -0.03
N VAL A 382 -3.32 0.35 1.11
CA VAL A 382 -3.11 1.52 2.00
C VAL A 382 -1.67 1.56 2.52
N ALA A 383 -1.14 0.42 2.98
CA ALA A 383 0.21 0.35 3.52
C ALA A 383 1.30 0.65 2.47
N ASN A 384 1.03 0.37 1.19
CA ASN A 384 2.00 0.50 0.09
C ASN A 384 1.74 1.67 -0.87
N ASP A 385 0.89 2.63 -0.52
CA ASP A 385 0.59 3.84 -1.31
C ASP A 385 0.11 3.53 -2.74
N THR A 386 -0.70 2.49 -2.91
CA THR A 386 -1.03 1.96 -4.23
C THR A 386 -2.50 1.53 -4.36
N ALA A 387 -2.90 1.19 -5.56
CA ALA A 387 -4.12 0.47 -5.87
C ALA A 387 -3.81 -0.56 -6.95
N LEU A 388 -4.29 -1.78 -6.80
CA LEU A 388 -4.01 -2.88 -7.74
C LEU A 388 -5.03 -2.96 -8.87
N TYR A 389 -6.23 -2.43 -8.66
CA TYR A 389 -7.34 -2.50 -9.60
C TYR A 389 -7.84 -1.12 -10.01
N GLY A 390 -8.67 -1.08 -11.04
CA GLY A 390 -9.34 0.11 -11.51
C GLY A 390 -10.30 -0.23 -12.65
N GLY A 391 -11.35 0.58 -12.79
CA GLY A 391 -12.30 0.51 -13.88
C GLY A 391 -12.10 1.66 -14.88
N ASN A 392 -13.20 2.22 -15.39
CA ASN A 392 -13.16 3.34 -16.35
C ASN A 392 -12.50 4.63 -15.79
N TYR A 393 -12.33 4.74 -14.49
CA TYR A 393 -11.62 5.85 -13.85
C TYR A 393 -10.11 5.81 -14.14
N GLY A 394 -9.58 4.66 -14.51
CA GLY A 394 -8.22 4.39 -14.93
C GLY A 394 -7.59 3.18 -14.23
N ASP A 395 -6.70 2.51 -14.94
CA ASP A 395 -5.96 1.36 -14.42
C ASP A 395 -5.21 1.70 -13.14
N ASN A 396 -5.27 0.81 -12.15
CA ASN A 396 -4.58 0.95 -10.86
C ASN A 396 -4.91 2.25 -10.09
N LYS A 397 -6.16 2.74 -10.25
CA LYS A 397 -6.66 3.91 -9.52
C LYS A 397 -7.45 3.53 -8.26
N GLY A 398 -7.82 2.28 -8.07
CA GLY A 398 -8.63 1.81 -6.95
C GLY A 398 -10.13 2.11 -7.11
N ILE A 399 -10.52 2.84 -8.11
CA ILE A 399 -11.93 3.14 -8.41
C ILE A 399 -12.42 2.13 -9.44
N VAL A 400 -13.29 1.24 -9.02
CA VAL A 400 -13.77 0.08 -9.77
C VAL A 400 -15.21 0.28 -10.24
N ASP A 401 -15.64 -0.44 -11.27
CA ASP A 401 -16.96 -0.28 -11.87
C ASP A 401 -17.85 -1.51 -11.66
N ASN A 402 -17.24 -2.68 -11.51
CA ASN A 402 -17.93 -3.96 -11.43
C ASN A 402 -17.09 -5.03 -10.74
N LEU A 403 -17.64 -6.20 -10.56
CA LEU A 403 -17.02 -7.31 -9.85
C LEU A 403 -15.83 -7.92 -10.59
N GLU A 404 -15.85 -7.89 -11.93
CA GLU A 404 -14.77 -8.42 -12.77
C GLU A 404 -13.48 -7.61 -12.60
N ASP A 405 -13.58 -6.29 -12.36
CA ASP A 405 -12.42 -5.43 -12.14
C ASP A 405 -11.58 -5.86 -10.93
N VAL A 406 -12.19 -6.53 -9.95
CA VAL A 406 -11.57 -6.98 -8.70
C VAL A 406 -11.38 -8.48 -8.59
N GLY A 407 -11.69 -9.23 -9.66
CA GLY A 407 -11.48 -10.66 -9.74
C GLY A 407 -12.60 -11.53 -9.13
N GLY A 408 -13.76 -10.96 -8.82
CA GLY A 408 -14.92 -11.70 -8.33
C GLY A 408 -14.98 -11.85 -6.80
N TYR A 409 -15.99 -12.54 -6.32
CA TYR A 409 -16.08 -12.90 -4.90
C TYR A 409 -14.96 -13.86 -4.51
N PRO A 410 -14.29 -13.65 -3.37
CA PRO A 410 -13.30 -14.60 -2.88
C PRO A 410 -13.97 -15.92 -2.50
N GLU A 411 -13.24 -17.00 -2.67
CA GLU A 411 -13.63 -18.31 -2.15
C GLU A 411 -13.55 -18.30 -0.62
N ILE A 412 -14.66 -18.61 0.02
CA ILE A 412 -14.80 -18.66 1.49
C ILE A 412 -14.90 -20.15 1.89
N PHE A 413 -13.86 -20.63 2.57
CA PHE A 413 -13.83 -22.01 3.05
C PHE A 413 -14.56 -22.13 4.38
N THR A 414 -15.33 -23.18 4.55
CA THR A 414 -15.91 -23.60 5.83
C THR A 414 -15.02 -24.67 6.47
N ASP A 415 -14.89 -24.61 7.78
CA ASP A 415 -14.32 -25.69 8.59
C ASP A 415 -15.44 -26.41 9.33
N TRP A 416 -15.12 -27.48 10.06
CA TRP A 416 -16.10 -28.17 10.90
C TRP A 416 -16.48 -27.27 12.07
N ALA A 417 -17.80 -27.14 12.31
CA ALA A 417 -18.28 -26.49 13.51
C ALA A 417 -17.84 -27.29 14.75
N PRO A 418 -17.47 -26.63 15.85
CA PRO A 418 -17.26 -27.32 17.11
C PRO A 418 -18.48 -28.13 17.53
N VAL A 419 -18.26 -29.26 18.22
CA VAL A 419 -19.36 -30.10 18.75
C VAL A 419 -20.10 -29.32 19.84
N ASP A 420 -21.41 -29.26 19.73
CA ASP A 420 -22.35 -28.62 20.64
C ASP A 420 -23.54 -29.58 20.81
N THR A 421 -23.49 -30.46 21.85
CA THR A 421 -24.34 -31.63 21.99
C THR A 421 -25.79 -31.27 22.35
N ASP A 422 -26.00 -30.22 23.13
CA ASP A 422 -27.35 -29.79 23.55
C ASP A 422 -27.92 -28.62 22.73
N ALA A 423 -27.12 -28.16 21.76
CA ALA A 423 -27.48 -27.18 20.74
C ALA A 423 -27.81 -25.78 21.30
N ASP A 424 -27.15 -25.37 22.36
CA ASP A 424 -27.35 -24.08 23.04
C ASP A 424 -26.41 -22.96 22.55
N GLY A 425 -25.50 -23.29 21.63
CA GLY A 425 -24.55 -22.39 20.99
C GLY A 425 -23.17 -22.36 21.63
N LEU A 426 -22.96 -23.13 22.69
CA LEU A 426 -21.66 -23.32 23.34
C LEU A 426 -21.02 -24.63 22.86
N PRO A 427 -19.72 -24.66 22.51
CA PRO A 427 -19.04 -25.91 22.26
C PRO A 427 -18.85 -26.74 23.53
N ASP A 428 -19.06 -28.06 23.46
CA ASP A 428 -18.90 -29.02 24.57
C ASP A 428 -17.54 -28.86 25.30
N VAL A 429 -16.48 -28.60 24.56
CA VAL A 429 -15.13 -28.39 25.10
C VAL A 429 -15.10 -27.13 25.96
N TRP A 430 -15.63 -26.01 25.44
CA TRP A 430 -15.64 -24.74 26.13
C TRP A 430 -16.50 -24.80 27.40
N GLU A 431 -17.66 -25.48 27.34
CA GLU A 431 -18.53 -25.68 28.50
C GLU A 431 -17.80 -26.46 29.60
N THR A 432 -17.16 -27.59 29.22
CA THR A 432 -16.39 -28.38 30.16
C THR A 432 -15.28 -27.60 30.83
N GLU A 433 -14.54 -26.79 30.08
CA GLU A 433 -13.45 -25.93 30.57
C GLU A 433 -13.95 -24.85 31.53
N ASN A 434 -15.19 -24.37 31.34
CA ASN A 434 -15.82 -23.33 32.16
C ASN A 434 -16.79 -23.87 33.24
N GLY A 435 -16.80 -25.18 33.44
CA GLY A 435 -17.58 -25.84 34.51
C GLY A 435 -19.07 -25.91 34.22
N LEU A 436 -19.48 -25.79 32.94
CA LEU A 436 -20.85 -25.98 32.47
C LEU A 436 -21.07 -27.46 32.04
N ASN A 437 -22.29 -27.78 31.69
CA ASN A 437 -22.65 -29.15 31.35
C ASN A 437 -23.09 -29.28 29.89
N PRO A 438 -22.31 -29.90 28.99
CA PRO A 438 -22.61 -30.10 27.58
C PRO A 438 -23.91 -30.83 27.23
N ASN A 439 -24.76 -31.11 28.18
CA ASN A 439 -26.08 -31.74 28.02
C ASN A 439 -27.20 -30.91 28.69
N ASN A 440 -26.97 -29.63 28.97
CA ASN A 440 -27.92 -28.76 29.64
C ASN A 440 -28.08 -27.43 28.92
N ALA A 441 -28.83 -27.40 27.83
CA ALA A 441 -29.06 -26.21 27.00
C ALA A 441 -29.56 -24.93 27.72
N SER A 442 -29.66 -24.92 29.04
CA SER A 442 -30.11 -23.76 29.82
C SER A 442 -28.94 -23.03 30.48
N ASP A 443 -27.75 -23.56 30.51
CA ASP A 443 -26.65 -22.99 31.27
C ASP A 443 -25.83 -21.97 30.44
N ASN A 444 -26.10 -21.84 29.14
CA ASN A 444 -25.58 -20.76 28.28
C ASN A 444 -25.94 -19.34 28.77
N GLN A 445 -26.94 -19.21 29.66
CA GLN A 445 -27.33 -17.95 30.32
C GLN A 445 -26.66 -17.77 31.67
N THR A 446 -25.86 -18.70 32.14
CA THR A 446 -25.14 -18.60 33.41
C THR A 446 -24.15 -17.43 33.32
N ILE A 447 -24.18 -16.54 34.32
CA ILE A 447 -23.21 -15.44 34.37
C ILE A 447 -21.86 -16.00 34.80
N ILE A 448 -20.85 -15.83 33.95
CA ILE A 448 -19.47 -16.24 34.23
C ILE A 448 -18.86 -15.31 35.28
N GLU A 449 -18.35 -15.90 36.37
CA GLU A 449 -17.78 -15.16 37.49
C GLU A 449 -16.64 -14.26 37.07
N GLY A 450 -16.73 -12.98 37.45
CA GLY A 450 -15.71 -11.96 37.14
C GLY A 450 -15.94 -11.17 35.85
N THR A 451 -16.80 -11.63 34.94
CA THR A 451 -17.02 -10.96 33.63
C THR A 451 -18.33 -10.20 33.54
N ASN A 452 -19.35 -10.61 34.30
CA ASN A 452 -20.73 -10.14 34.24
C ASN A 452 -21.47 -10.44 32.93
N TYR A 453 -20.88 -11.24 31.99
CA TYR A 453 -21.53 -11.67 30.78
C TYR A 453 -22.15 -13.07 30.95
N PRO A 454 -23.30 -13.35 30.26
CA PRO A 454 -23.77 -14.74 30.12
C PRO A 454 -22.75 -15.59 29.41
N ALA A 455 -22.72 -16.88 29.68
CA ALA A 455 -21.75 -17.85 29.14
C ALA A 455 -21.67 -17.76 27.60
N ILE A 456 -22.80 -17.66 26.92
CA ILE A 456 -22.79 -17.51 25.45
C ILE A 456 -22.09 -16.23 24.98
N GLU A 457 -22.29 -15.10 25.64
CA GLU A 457 -21.59 -13.86 25.29
C GLU A 457 -20.11 -13.94 25.65
N GLU A 458 -19.78 -14.59 26.78
CA GLU A 458 -18.40 -14.79 27.18
C GLU A 458 -17.65 -15.70 26.19
N TYR A 459 -18.29 -16.78 25.73
CA TYR A 459 -17.74 -17.60 24.65
C TYR A 459 -17.45 -16.76 23.39
N ILE A 460 -18.43 -15.97 22.93
CA ILE A 460 -18.30 -15.09 21.77
C ILE A 460 -17.17 -14.07 21.98
N ASN A 461 -17.03 -13.52 23.19
CA ASN A 461 -15.98 -12.58 23.54
C ASN A 461 -14.61 -13.23 23.60
N ASN A 462 -14.53 -14.47 24.10
CA ASN A 462 -13.29 -15.24 24.19
C ASN A 462 -12.73 -15.62 22.82
N ILE A 463 -13.57 -15.81 21.79
CA ILE A 463 -13.11 -15.94 20.42
C ILE A 463 -12.30 -14.70 20.00
N VAL A 464 -12.77 -13.52 20.37
CA VAL A 464 -12.06 -12.25 20.05
C VAL A 464 -10.83 -12.10 20.94
N ALA A 465 -10.96 -12.37 22.24
CA ALA A 465 -9.87 -12.26 23.22
C ALA A 465 -8.73 -13.26 22.91
N SER A 466 -9.06 -14.48 22.53
CA SER A 466 -8.07 -15.49 22.13
C SER A 466 -7.36 -15.13 20.82
N ASN A 467 -7.98 -14.33 19.97
CA ASN A 467 -7.33 -13.74 18.78
C ASN A 467 -6.62 -12.41 19.09
N ASN A 468 -6.95 -11.76 20.22
CA ASN A 468 -6.34 -10.55 20.74
C ASN A 468 -5.54 -10.79 22.04
N SER A 469 -5.41 -12.05 22.51
CA SER A 469 -4.60 -12.37 23.68
C SER A 469 -3.16 -11.94 23.44
N PHE A 470 -2.44 -11.62 24.52
CA PHE A 470 -1.02 -11.29 24.45
C PHE A 470 -0.16 -12.38 23.81
N MET A 471 -0.73 -13.56 23.63
CA MET A 471 -0.14 -14.64 22.85
C MET A 471 -0.45 -14.40 21.37
N PHE A 472 0.45 -13.72 20.70
CA PHE A 472 0.33 -13.45 19.27
C PHE A 472 0.40 -14.76 18.48
N GLN A 473 -0.51 -14.92 17.52
CA GLN A 473 -0.47 -16.06 16.61
C GLN A 473 0.85 -16.08 15.83
N PRO A 474 1.43 -17.25 15.61
CA PRO A 474 2.52 -17.41 14.66
C PRO A 474 2.07 -16.95 13.28
N THR A 475 2.94 -16.28 12.55
CA THR A 475 2.63 -15.79 11.19
C THR A 475 3.67 -16.27 10.19
N GLN A 476 3.37 -16.06 8.90
CA GLN A 476 4.29 -16.42 7.82
C GLN A 476 4.67 -17.90 7.82
N LEU A 477 3.76 -18.78 8.27
CA LEU A 477 3.99 -20.20 8.16
C LEU A 477 4.20 -20.57 6.69
N GLN A 478 5.32 -21.23 6.44
CA GLN A 478 5.71 -21.77 5.15
C GLN A 478 5.93 -23.26 5.31
N ALA A 479 5.56 -24.04 4.30
CA ALA A 479 5.77 -25.47 4.26
C ALA A 479 6.42 -25.81 2.92
N GLU A 480 7.56 -26.48 2.96
CA GLU A 480 8.34 -26.78 1.79
C GLU A 480 8.85 -28.20 1.83
N LEU A 481 8.62 -28.97 0.75
CA LEU A 481 9.30 -30.25 0.59
C LEU A 481 10.78 -29.97 0.34
N THR A 482 11.65 -30.22 1.33
CA THR A 482 13.09 -29.93 1.24
C THR A 482 13.91 -31.16 0.91
N GLN A 483 13.38 -32.33 1.16
CA GLN A 483 13.98 -33.64 0.79
C GLN A 483 12.88 -34.59 0.33
N ILE A 484 13.23 -35.67 -0.29
CA ILE A 484 12.29 -36.67 -0.86
C ILE A 484 11.19 -37.10 0.12
N LYS A 485 11.51 -37.16 1.42
CA LYS A 485 10.60 -37.54 2.51
C LYS A 485 10.67 -36.57 3.69
N GLN A 486 10.77 -35.25 3.41
CA GLN A 486 10.85 -34.27 4.48
C GLN A 486 10.22 -32.95 4.01
N ILE A 487 9.19 -32.54 4.70
CA ILE A 487 8.64 -31.18 4.59
C ILE A 487 9.24 -30.37 5.73
N SER A 488 9.87 -29.26 5.38
CA SER A 488 10.34 -28.25 6.33
C SER A 488 9.29 -27.17 6.51
N LEU A 489 9.06 -26.78 7.76
CA LEU A 489 8.12 -25.75 8.13
C LEU A 489 8.87 -24.65 8.86
N GLY A 490 8.60 -23.41 8.48
CA GLY A 490 9.17 -22.24 9.13
C GLY A 490 8.10 -21.19 9.35
N TRP A 491 8.15 -20.46 10.45
CA TRP A 491 7.18 -19.41 10.79
C TRP A 491 7.86 -18.30 11.57
N LYS A 492 7.16 -17.17 11.64
CA LYS A 492 7.54 -16.08 12.53
C LYS A 492 6.83 -16.29 13.87
N ASP A 493 7.62 -16.35 14.93
CA ASP A 493 7.15 -16.26 16.28
C ASP A 493 6.85 -14.79 16.63
N ASN A 494 5.63 -14.52 17.05
CA ASN A 494 5.18 -13.21 17.49
C ASN A 494 4.76 -13.22 18.96
N SER A 495 4.78 -14.35 19.62
CA SER A 495 4.43 -14.51 21.03
C SER A 495 5.64 -14.24 21.93
N THR A 496 5.42 -13.95 23.19
CA THR A 496 6.48 -13.72 24.18
C THR A 496 6.22 -14.49 25.47
N ASP A 497 5.10 -15.22 25.54
CA ASP A 497 4.58 -15.90 26.73
C ASP A 497 4.11 -17.34 26.44
N GLU A 498 4.38 -17.85 25.24
CA GLU A 498 4.12 -19.24 24.90
C GLU A 498 5.10 -20.16 25.62
N THR A 499 4.62 -21.35 25.97
CA THR A 499 5.46 -22.46 26.49
C THR A 499 5.71 -23.53 25.44
N ALA A 500 4.90 -23.52 24.36
CA ALA A 500 5.04 -24.48 23.25
C ALA A 500 4.33 -23.97 21.98
N PHE A 501 4.64 -24.61 20.85
CA PHE A 501 3.89 -24.52 19.61
C PHE A 501 3.26 -25.87 19.29
N ARG A 502 1.98 -25.90 18.94
CA ARG A 502 1.30 -27.08 18.42
C ARG A 502 1.20 -27.02 16.89
N LEU A 503 1.80 -27.98 16.22
CA LEU A 503 1.76 -28.15 14.77
C LEU A 503 0.63 -29.08 14.37
N TRP A 504 -0.22 -28.63 13.49
CA TRP A 504 -1.37 -29.37 12.98
C TRP A 504 -1.20 -29.65 11.49
N ARG A 505 -1.59 -30.84 11.05
CA ARG A 505 -1.54 -31.28 9.66
C ARG A 505 -2.88 -31.85 9.21
N SER A 506 -3.23 -31.59 7.95
CA SER A 506 -4.41 -32.18 7.27
C SER A 506 -4.00 -32.75 5.92
N GLU A 507 -4.68 -33.82 5.51
CA GLU A 507 -4.66 -34.40 4.15
C GLU A 507 -5.96 -34.12 3.39
N GLY A 508 -6.81 -33.18 3.88
CA GLY A 508 -8.10 -32.80 3.32
C GLY A 508 -9.32 -33.25 4.15
N GLU A 509 -9.11 -34.06 5.20
CA GLU A 509 -10.18 -34.59 6.05
C GLU A 509 -10.03 -34.16 7.53
N GLY A 510 -9.87 -32.86 7.78
CA GLY A 510 -9.65 -32.31 9.12
C GLY A 510 -8.19 -32.26 9.54
N TYR A 511 -7.93 -31.52 10.61
CA TYR A 511 -6.57 -31.32 11.15
C TYR A 511 -6.31 -32.21 12.33
N SER A 512 -5.12 -32.78 12.40
CA SER A 512 -4.60 -33.49 13.58
C SER A 512 -3.31 -32.83 14.07
N CYS A 513 -3.16 -32.67 15.39
CA CYS A 513 -1.92 -32.23 15.98
C CYS A 513 -0.85 -33.33 15.79
N ILE A 514 0.21 -32.99 15.06
CA ILE A 514 1.26 -33.94 14.72
C ILE A 514 2.53 -33.75 15.55
N ASP A 515 2.69 -32.56 16.14
CA ASP A 515 3.85 -32.26 16.99
C ASP A 515 3.56 -31.13 17.98
N THR A 516 4.29 -31.15 19.11
CA THR A 516 4.32 -30.05 20.09
C THR A 516 5.77 -29.67 20.33
N LEU A 517 6.10 -28.45 19.91
CA LEU A 517 7.45 -27.92 19.83
C LEU A 517 7.71 -26.97 21.01
N PRO A 518 8.94 -26.86 21.51
CA PRO A 518 9.28 -25.96 22.62
C PRO A 518 8.99 -24.48 22.27
N ALA A 519 8.84 -23.65 23.29
CA ALA A 519 8.78 -22.18 23.18
C ALA A 519 9.93 -21.64 22.35
N ASN A 520 9.68 -20.48 21.67
CA ASN A 520 10.63 -19.79 20.80
C ASN A 520 11.12 -20.64 19.59
N THR A 521 10.44 -21.72 19.26
CA THR A 521 10.73 -22.51 18.06
C THR A 521 10.13 -21.80 16.84
N THR A 522 10.92 -21.62 15.78
CA THR A 522 10.49 -21.00 14.52
C THR A 522 10.64 -21.90 13.30
N PHE A 523 11.02 -23.16 13.54
CA PHE A 523 11.29 -24.13 12.49
C PHE A 523 11.10 -25.55 12.99
N CYS A 524 10.53 -26.41 12.13
CA CYS A 524 10.50 -27.86 12.37
C CYS A 524 10.45 -28.64 11.05
N THR A 525 10.46 -29.97 11.13
CA THR A 525 10.39 -30.85 9.95
C THR A 525 9.40 -31.97 10.16
N ASP A 526 8.53 -32.20 9.18
CA ASP A 526 7.67 -33.36 9.11
C ASP A 526 8.30 -34.42 8.18
N THR A 527 8.69 -35.56 8.76
CA THR A 527 9.26 -36.71 8.03
C THR A 527 8.28 -37.86 7.87
N ASN A 528 7.11 -37.75 8.47
CA ASN A 528 6.06 -38.77 8.37
C ASN A 528 5.12 -38.48 7.20
N ILE A 529 5.68 -38.38 6.00
CA ILE A 529 4.96 -38.04 4.77
C ILE A 529 5.06 -39.19 3.76
N VAL A 530 4.04 -39.28 2.90
CA VAL A 530 3.99 -40.27 1.80
C VAL A 530 3.97 -39.56 0.43
N PHE A 531 4.37 -40.28 -0.61
CA PHE A 531 4.35 -39.75 -1.98
C PHE A 531 2.92 -39.48 -2.47
N ASP A 532 2.80 -38.59 -3.46
CA ASP A 532 1.57 -38.23 -4.14
C ASP A 532 0.47 -37.68 -3.21
N LYS A 533 0.90 -36.89 -2.23
CA LYS A 533 0.02 -36.22 -1.27
C LYS A 533 0.28 -34.72 -1.20
N THR A 534 -0.78 -33.99 -0.94
CA THR A 534 -0.71 -32.59 -0.53
C THR A 534 -1.08 -32.50 0.93
N TYR A 535 -0.23 -31.86 1.71
CA TYR A 535 -0.42 -31.64 3.14
C TYR A 535 -0.67 -30.15 3.38
N LEU A 536 -1.65 -29.86 4.23
CA LEU A 536 -1.93 -28.53 4.75
C LEU A 536 -1.47 -28.48 6.20
N TYR A 537 -0.79 -27.40 6.56
CA TYR A 537 -0.26 -27.19 7.91
C TYR A 537 -0.78 -25.87 8.47
N ARG A 538 -1.02 -25.87 9.78
CA ARG A 538 -1.22 -24.67 10.59
C ARG A 538 -0.51 -24.87 11.93
N ILE A 539 -0.13 -23.76 12.58
CA ILE A 539 0.57 -23.79 13.86
C ILE A 539 -0.06 -22.80 14.83
N GLN A 540 0.02 -23.08 16.10
CA GLN A 540 -0.59 -22.32 17.17
C GLN A 540 0.39 -22.23 18.33
N ALA A 541 0.61 -21.06 18.89
CA ALA A 541 1.33 -20.86 20.14
C ALA A 541 0.41 -21.25 21.31
N VAL A 542 0.95 -21.90 22.34
CA VAL A 542 0.19 -22.34 23.51
C VAL A 542 1.00 -22.17 24.79
N ASN A 543 0.32 -21.90 25.91
CA ASN A 543 0.86 -22.03 27.26
C ASN A 543 -0.07 -22.91 28.14
N GLU A 544 0.09 -22.86 29.46
CA GLU A 544 -0.70 -23.68 30.37
C GLU A 544 -2.19 -23.30 30.40
N THR A 545 -2.51 -22.07 30.09
CA THR A 545 -3.86 -21.48 30.25
C THR A 545 -4.49 -21.05 28.95
N ASP A 546 -3.67 -20.76 27.90
CA ASP A 546 -4.13 -20.13 26.68
C ASP A 546 -3.54 -20.74 25.42
N SER A 547 -4.17 -20.45 24.29
CA SER A 547 -3.65 -20.73 22.96
C SER A 547 -3.94 -19.55 22.02
N SER A 548 -2.97 -19.19 21.18
CA SER A 548 -3.15 -18.17 20.16
C SER A 548 -4.16 -18.61 19.09
N ALA A 549 -4.60 -17.71 18.25
CA ALA A 549 -5.17 -18.11 16.97
C ALA A 549 -4.17 -18.91 16.15
N PHE A 550 -4.66 -19.66 15.17
CA PHE A 550 -3.80 -20.39 14.24
C PHE A 550 -3.09 -19.45 13.27
N SER A 551 -1.92 -19.84 12.81
CA SER A 551 -1.22 -19.20 11.70
C SER A 551 -2.05 -19.27 10.40
N ASN A 552 -1.54 -18.63 9.34
CA ASN A 552 -1.95 -18.94 7.99
C ASN A 552 -1.74 -20.43 7.69
N ILE A 553 -2.58 -20.97 6.79
CA ILE A 553 -2.39 -22.34 6.28
C ILE A 553 -1.22 -22.33 5.29
N ALA A 554 -0.28 -23.25 5.49
CA ALA A 554 0.80 -23.52 4.55
C ALA A 554 0.58 -24.88 3.88
N THR A 555 0.85 -24.95 2.57
CA THR A 555 0.60 -26.14 1.77
C THR A 555 1.91 -26.66 1.18
N ALA A 556 2.14 -27.96 1.28
CA ALA A 556 3.25 -28.63 0.63
C ALA A 556 2.81 -29.94 -0.02
N SER A 557 3.23 -30.13 -1.29
CA SER A 557 2.98 -31.38 -2.02
C SER A 557 4.27 -32.19 -2.12
N THR A 558 4.17 -33.49 -1.86
CA THR A 558 5.27 -34.45 -2.01
C THR A 558 5.58 -34.73 -3.49
N LEU A 559 6.63 -35.51 -3.76
CA LEU A 559 6.89 -35.98 -5.13
C LEU A 559 5.73 -36.87 -5.60
N GLY A 560 5.44 -36.80 -6.91
CA GLY A 560 4.51 -37.75 -7.53
C GLY A 560 5.03 -39.18 -7.45
N ALA A 561 4.11 -40.15 -7.67
CA ALA A 561 4.44 -41.55 -7.64
C ALA A 561 5.52 -41.99 -8.65
N ASP A 562 5.77 -41.21 -9.70
CA ASP A 562 6.77 -41.44 -10.73
C ASP A 562 8.22 -41.09 -10.29
N GLY A 563 8.38 -40.46 -9.14
CA GLY A 563 9.68 -40.10 -8.53
C GLY A 563 10.52 -39.10 -9.30
N LYS A 564 9.97 -38.41 -10.31
CA LYS A 564 10.66 -37.32 -11.01
C LYS A 564 10.91 -36.12 -10.13
N PRO A 565 11.93 -35.30 -10.41
CA PRO A 565 12.21 -34.12 -9.61
C PRO A 565 11.06 -33.12 -9.67
N LYS A 566 10.90 -32.27 -8.65
CA LYS A 566 10.03 -31.10 -8.72
C LYS A 566 10.63 -30.07 -9.71
N PRO A 567 9.83 -29.15 -10.27
CA PRO A 567 10.34 -28.08 -11.11
C PRO A 567 11.29 -27.15 -10.35
N ALA A 568 12.21 -26.53 -11.07
CA ALA A 568 13.03 -25.43 -10.59
C ALA A 568 12.17 -24.20 -10.21
N ARG A 569 12.61 -23.44 -9.21
CA ARG A 569 11.91 -22.27 -8.69
C ARG A 569 12.85 -21.16 -8.23
N GLU A 570 12.31 -20.02 -7.81
CA GLU A 570 13.07 -18.90 -7.26
C GLU A 570 14.19 -18.43 -8.21
N PRO A 571 13.86 -18.02 -9.44
CA PRO A 571 14.85 -17.63 -10.42
C PRO A 571 15.54 -16.32 -10.04
N THR A 572 16.84 -16.24 -10.29
CA THR A 572 17.61 -15.00 -10.28
C THR A 572 18.24 -14.80 -11.65
N PRO A 573 17.91 -13.71 -12.36
CA PRO A 573 17.00 -12.65 -11.95
C PRO A 573 15.55 -13.15 -11.79
N ALA A 574 14.81 -12.52 -10.88
CA ALA A 574 13.39 -12.81 -10.71
C ALA A 574 12.64 -12.55 -12.02
N THR A 575 11.54 -13.26 -12.24
CA THR A 575 10.76 -13.08 -13.47
C THR A 575 10.28 -11.62 -13.59
N THR A 576 10.29 -11.11 -14.83
CA THR A 576 9.99 -9.70 -15.18
C THR A 576 11.00 -8.65 -14.71
N THR A 577 12.13 -9.03 -14.11
CA THR A 577 13.19 -8.09 -13.75
C THR A 577 13.66 -7.31 -14.98
N ASN A 578 13.72 -5.99 -14.84
CA ASN A 578 14.24 -5.08 -15.84
C ASN A 578 15.67 -4.63 -15.50
N ASN A 579 16.36 -4.03 -16.46
CA ASN A 579 17.70 -3.46 -16.27
C ASN A 579 18.78 -4.48 -15.87
N VAL A 580 18.66 -5.71 -16.34
CA VAL A 580 19.60 -6.80 -16.07
C VAL A 580 20.89 -6.63 -16.89
N SER A 581 22.04 -6.92 -16.29
CA SER A 581 23.35 -6.87 -17.00
C SER A 581 23.37 -7.80 -18.23
N THR A 582 24.12 -7.41 -19.26
CA THR A 582 24.36 -8.24 -20.45
C THR A 582 25.36 -9.38 -20.20
N SER A 583 25.97 -9.38 -19.03
CA SER A 583 26.70 -10.51 -18.45
C SER A 583 26.12 -10.77 -17.06
N ILE A 584 25.54 -11.94 -16.85
CA ILE A 584 24.81 -12.27 -15.61
C ILE A 584 25.01 -13.73 -15.24
N ASN A 585 24.98 -14.00 -13.95
CA ASN A 585 24.82 -15.35 -13.44
C ASN A 585 23.33 -15.64 -13.23
N LEU A 586 22.76 -16.52 -14.03
CA LEU A 586 21.44 -17.08 -13.79
C LEU A 586 21.54 -18.09 -12.66
N SER A 587 20.66 -18.00 -11.69
CA SER A 587 20.61 -18.99 -10.61
C SER A 587 19.15 -19.31 -10.25
N TRP A 588 18.94 -20.46 -9.66
CA TRP A 588 17.60 -20.92 -9.27
C TRP A 588 17.71 -21.86 -8.07
N LYS A 589 16.59 -22.09 -7.41
CA LYS A 589 16.49 -23.14 -6.41
C LYS A 589 16.14 -24.45 -7.09
N PRO A 590 16.99 -25.48 -6.99
CA PRO A 590 16.72 -26.77 -7.61
C PRO A 590 15.39 -27.37 -7.17
N GLY A 591 14.73 -28.03 -8.09
CA GLY A 591 13.60 -28.89 -7.76
C GLY A 591 14.06 -30.08 -6.91
N ILE A 592 13.28 -30.44 -5.90
CA ILE A 592 13.61 -31.55 -5.01
C ILE A 592 13.74 -32.83 -5.82
N GLY A 593 14.81 -33.57 -5.58
CA GLY A 593 15.14 -34.78 -6.33
C GLY A 593 15.90 -34.53 -7.64
N ALA A 594 16.23 -33.29 -7.98
CA ALA A 594 17.05 -32.96 -9.14
C ALA A 594 18.53 -33.36 -8.90
N LYS A 595 19.19 -33.82 -9.96
CA LYS A 595 20.61 -34.15 -9.99
C LYS A 595 21.38 -33.33 -11.01
N SER A 596 20.69 -32.83 -12.04
CA SER A 596 21.25 -31.94 -13.06
C SER A 596 20.13 -31.11 -13.70
N HIS A 597 20.50 -30.05 -14.40
CA HIS A 597 19.61 -29.00 -14.88
C HIS A 597 19.85 -28.74 -16.37
N LYS A 598 18.79 -28.77 -17.19
CA LYS A 598 18.81 -28.27 -18.56
C LYS A 598 18.32 -26.85 -18.60
N VAL A 599 19.20 -25.93 -18.94
CA VAL A 599 18.88 -24.50 -19.07
C VAL A 599 18.55 -24.19 -20.53
N TYR A 600 17.44 -23.52 -20.71
CA TYR A 600 16.99 -22.96 -21.99
C TYR A 600 17.01 -21.45 -21.90
N LEU A 601 17.50 -20.76 -22.91
CA LEU A 601 17.59 -19.30 -22.94
C LEU A 601 17.45 -18.79 -24.39
N GLY A 602 16.71 -17.70 -24.54
CA GLY A 602 16.54 -17.06 -25.86
C GLY A 602 15.63 -15.85 -25.80
N THR A 603 15.54 -15.15 -26.93
CA THR A 603 14.69 -13.97 -27.09
C THR A 603 13.29 -14.30 -27.66
N SER A 604 13.02 -15.57 -27.90
CA SER A 604 11.73 -16.08 -28.40
C SER A 604 11.14 -17.14 -27.48
N LEU A 605 9.84 -17.40 -27.59
CA LEU A 605 9.13 -18.47 -26.91
C LEU A 605 8.80 -19.61 -27.88
N PRO A 606 9.00 -20.89 -27.48
CA PRO A 606 9.73 -21.31 -26.27
C PRO A 606 11.25 -21.01 -26.39
N PRO A 607 11.95 -20.81 -25.26
CA PRO A 607 13.40 -20.58 -25.28
C PRO A 607 14.13 -21.81 -25.76
N SER A 608 15.23 -21.60 -26.49
CA SER A 608 16.06 -22.69 -27.04
C SER A 608 16.98 -23.30 -25.98
N PHE A 609 17.30 -24.59 -26.13
CA PHE A 609 18.29 -25.23 -25.26
C PHE A 609 19.60 -24.46 -25.29
N TYR A 610 20.16 -24.15 -24.13
CA TYR A 610 21.39 -23.38 -23.99
C TYR A 610 22.53 -24.20 -23.40
N ALA A 611 22.30 -24.85 -22.23
CA ALA A 611 23.31 -25.65 -21.56
C ALA A 611 22.68 -26.71 -20.63
N GLN A 612 23.46 -27.73 -20.25
CA GLN A 612 23.16 -28.61 -19.12
C GLN A 612 24.27 -28.44 -18.10
N VAL A 613 23.88 -28.28 -16.82
CA VAL A 613 24.78 -28.03 -15.69
C VAL A 613 24.37 -28.91 -14.51
N ASP A 614 25.31 -29.22 -13.63
CA ASP A 614 25.05 -29.97 -12.40
C ASP A 614 24.80 -29.03 -11.19
N GLU A 615 25.30 -27.78 -11.27
CA GLU A 615 25.07 -26.75 -10.27
C GLU A 615 23.88 -25.86 -10.67
N ALA A 616 23.14 -25.38 -9.69
CA ALA A 616 21.94 -24.57 -9.91
C ALA A 616 22.25 -23.10 -10.26
N ASN A 617 23.25 -22.89 -11.10
CA ASN A 617 23.64 -21.59 -11.62
C ASN A 617 24.33 -21.70 -12.97
N LEU A 618 24.30 -20.64 -13.74
CA LEU A 618 24.93 -20.56 -15.06
C LEU A 618 25.29 -19.11 -15.39
N THR A 619 26.58 -18.85 -15.61
CA THR A 619 27.02 -17.55 -16.10
C THR A 619 26.77 -17.43 -17.59
N VAL A 620 26.02 -16.41 -17.97
CA VAL A 620 25.71 -16.05 -19.36
C VAL A 620 26.32 -14.71 -19.71
N THR A 621 27.02 -14.61 -20.85
CA THR A 621 27.65 -13.37 -21.30
C THR A 621 27.22 -13.03 -22.71
N GLY A 622 27.40 -11.79 -23.13
CA GLY A 622 27.09 -11.35 -24.49
C GLY A 622 25.61 -11.23 -24.81
N LEU A 623 24.77 -11.06 -23.81
CA LEU A 623 23.37 -10.76 -24.03
C LEU A 623 23.22 -9.40 -24.73
N LEU A 624 22.24 -9.28 -25.61
CA LEU A 624 21.93 -8.04 -26.30
C LEU A 624 21.29 -7.04 -25.36
N HIS A 625 21.62 -5.77 -25.47
CA HIS A 625 21.00 -4.69 -24.70
C HIS A 625 19.53 -4.48 -25.06
N ASN A 626 18.74 -4.01 -24.07
CA ASN A 626 17.31 -3.70 -24.21
C ASN A 626 16.51 -4.83 -24.88
N LYS A 627 16.78 -6.06 -24.48
CA LYS A 627 16.12 -7.26 -24.99
C LYS A 627 15.48 -8.04 -23.88
N ARG A 628 14.27 -8.52 -24.14
CA ARG A 628 13.61 -9.50 -23.28
C ARG A 628 14.20 -10.87 -23.59
N TYR A 629 14.69 -11.52 -22.57
CA TYR A 629 15.12 -12.91 -22.60
C TYR A 629 14.13 -13.76 -21.84
N TYR A 630 13.80 -14.90 -22.41
CA TYR A 630 13.03 -15.95 -21.78
C TYR A 630 13.97 -17.08 -21.44
N TRP A 631 13.81 -17.66 -20.27
CA TRP A 631 14.62 -18.79 -19.87
C TRP A 631 13.81 -19.75 -19.02
N ARG A 632 14.22 -21.02 -19.00
CA ARG A 632 13.58 -22.12 -18.31
C ARG A 632 14.65 -23.11 -17.88
N VAL A 633 14.40 -23.79 -16.76
CA VAL A 633 15.25 -24.86 -16.26
C VAL A 633 14.40 -26.13 -16.12
N ASP A 634 14.77 -27.17 -16.84
CA ASP A 634 14.17 -28.49 -16.72
C ASP A 634 15.06 -29.33 -15.80
N GLU A 635 14.44 -29.87 -14.78
CA GLU A 635 15.12 -30.65 -13.74
C GLU A 635 15.22 -32.12 -14.13
N ILE A 636 16.35 -32.78 -13.84
CA ILE A 636 16.64 -34.15 -14.27
C ILE A 636 17.08 -34.99 -13.09
N ASN A 637 16.59 -36.23 -13.02
CA ASN A 637 17.14 -37.31 -12.23
C ASN A 637 17.06 -38.63 -12.99
N GLU A 638 17.38 -39.76 -12.35
CA GLU A 638 17.32 -41.11 -12.91
C GLU A 638 15.92 -41.54 -13.33
N ASN A 639 14.88 -40.95 -12.77
CA ASN A 639 13.48 -41.27 -13.09
C ASN A 639 12.92 -40.45 -14.24
N GLY A 640 13.63 -39.42 -14.67
CA GLY A 640 13.26 -38.62 -15.83
C GLY A 640 13.47 -37.11 -15.70
N THR A 641 12.84 -36.37 -16.58
CA THR A 641 12.93 -34.92 -16.66
C THR A 641 11.60 -34.30 -16.32
N THR A 642 11.62 -33.23 -15.52
CA THR A 642 10.47 -32.38 -15.25
C THR A 642 10.68 -31.01 -15.88
N GLU A 643 9.77 -30.60 -16.73
CA GLU A 643 9.80 -29.31 -17.40
C GLU A 643 9.51 -28.19 -16.40
N GLY A 644 10.33 -27.14 -16.41
CA GLY A 644 10.19 -25.99 -15.55
C GLY A 644 9.27 -24.90 -16.09
N SER A 645 8.97 -23.92 -15.26
CA SER A 645 8.27 -22.70 -15.69
C SER A 645 9.19 -21.81 -16.53
N VAL A 646 8.59 -21.07 -17.48
CA VAL A 646 9.34 -20.09 -18.25
C VAL A 646 9.37 -18.76 -17.48
N TRP A 647 10.58 -18.29 -17.23
CA TRP A 647 10.86 -16.99 -16.61
C TRP A 647 11.36 -16.00 -17.67
N ASN A 648 11.38 -14.71 -17.34
CA ASN A 648 11.88 -13.71 -18.24
C ASN A 648 12.52 -12.54 -17.50
N PHE A 649 13.43 -11.85 -18.19
CA PHE A 649 14.00 -10.58 -17.75
C PHE A 649 14.28 -9.70 -18.98
N VAL A 650 14.45 -8.40 -18.74
CA VAL A 650 14.87 -7.45 -19.78
C VAL A 650 16.27 -6.97 -19.44
N THR A 651 17.18 -7.11 -20.39
CA THR A 651 18.54 -6.59 -20.23
C THR A 651 18.53 -5.06 -20.21
N ARG A 652 19.50 -4.48 -19.51
CA ARG A 652 19.66 -3.02 -19.42
C ARG A 652 19.74 -2.39 -20.80
N THR A 653 19.26 -1.18 -20.91
CA THR A 653 19.52 -0.31 -22.05
C THR A 653 21.03 -0.15 -22.17
N GLU A 654 21.55 0.00 -23.39
CA GLU A 654 22.96 0.30 -23.62
C GLU A 654 23.24 1.69 -23.01
N PHE A 655 23.78 1.74 -21.79
CA PHE A 655 24.40 2.96 -21.32
C PHE A 655 25.71 3.12 -22.08
N PRO A 656 26.11 4.37 -22.42
CA PRO A 656 27.45 4.60 -22.95
C PRO A 656 28.49 3.90 -22.05
N GLU A 657 29.44 3.20 -22.60
CA GLU A 657 30.51 2.53 -21.82
C GLU A 657 31.25 3.49 -20.89
N GLU A 658 31.02 4.79 -21.03
CA GLU A 658 31.65 5.91 -20.33
C GLU A 658 30.80 6.53 -19.20
N LEU A 659 29.57 6.04 -18.93
CA LEU A 659 28.82 6.40 -17.73
C LEU A 659 29.45 5.72 -16.51
N ILE A 660 30.04 6.53 -15.64
CA ILE A 660 30.77 6.05 -14.47
C ILE A 660 29.83 5.75 -13.29
N ALA A 661 28.85 6.60 -13.05
CA ALA A 661 27.91 6.45 -11.96
C ALA A 661 26.58 7.13 -12.27
N HIS A 662 25.49 6.58 -11.72
CA HIS A 662 24.17 7.17 -11.72
C HIS A 662 23.50 6.97 -10.35
N PHE A 663 23.21 8.04 -9.65
CA PHE A 663 22.56 8.07 -8.33
C PHE A 663 21.17 8.65 -8.50
N SER A 664 20.19 7.78 -8.69
CA SER A 664 18.79 8.14 -8.98
C SER A 664 17.93 8.33 -7.74
N PHE A 665 18.41 7.94 -6.56
CA PHE A 665 17.73 8.00 -5.25
C PHE A 665 16.33 7.36 -5.19
N ASN A 666 15.93 6.61 -6.19
CA ASN A 666 14.61 5.99 -6.32
C ASN A 666 14.39 4.78 -5.41
N GLN A 667 15.44 4.29 -4.76
CA GLN A 667 15.35 3.21 -3.77
C GLN A 667 15.26 3.77 -2.36
N PRO A 668 14.38 3.27 -1.50
CA PRO A 668 14.23 3.78 -0.13
C PRO A 668 15.55 3.71 0.65
N ILE A 669 15.97 4.87 1.20
CA ILE A 669 17.19 5.02 2.03
C ILE A 669 18.49 4.59 1.32
N SER A 670 18.45 4.34 0.01
CA SER A 670 19.63 3.95 -0.76
C SER A 670 20.21 5.15 -1.52
N VAL A 671 21.52 5.37 -1.32
CA VAL A 671 22.30 6.38 -2.06
C VAL A 671 23.30 5.74 -3.02
N ASN A 672 23.12 4.45 -3.34
CA ASN A 672 24.05 3.69 -4.17
C ASN A 672 23.91 3.99 -5.67
N ASP A 673 24.98 3.78 -6.38
CA ASP A 673 25.03 3.81 -7.85
C ASP A 673 24.12 2.75 -8.46
N VAL A 674 23.31 3.14 -9.43
CA VAL A 674 22.41 2.26 -10.21
C VAL A 674 22.92 2.01 -11.65
N SER A 675 24.06 2.60 -12.06
CA SER A 675 24.66 2.36 -13.38
C SER A 675 25.16 0.93 -13.57
N GLY A 676 25.37 0.20 -12.47
CA GLY A 676 25.95 -1.15 -12.46
C GLY A 676 27.48 -1.15 -12.31
N ASN A 677 28.12 0.01 -12.10
CA ASN A 677 29.55 0.14 -11.86
C ASN A 677 29.95 -0.11 -10.40
N GLY A 678 28.97 -0.29 -9.49
CA GLY A 678 29.15 -0.76 -8.13
C GLY A 678 29.74 0.28 -7.17
N ILE A 679 29.51 1.56 -7.38
CA ILE A 679 29.91 2.62 -6.46
C ILE A 679 28.86 2.68 -5.33
N THR A 680 29.26 2.27 -4.14
CA THR A 680 28.40 2.27 -2.96
C THR A 680 28.69 3.48 -2.09
N GLY A 681 27.64 4.06 -1.48
CA GLY A 681 27.72 5.22 -0.59
C GLY A 681 26.96 5.01 0.70
N SER A 682 27.13 5.96 1.61
CA SER A 682 26.36 6.05 2.85
C SER A 682 25.67 7.41 2.96
N GLY A 683 24.43 7.42 3.43
CA GLY A 683 23.70 8.64 3.77
C GLY A 683 23.91 8.99 5.24
N ASN A 684 24.40 10.19 5.53
CA ASN A 684 24.56 10.66 6.90
C ASN A 684 23.34 11.45 7.34
N ASN A 685 22.72 11.07 8.45
CA ASN A 685 21.49 11.65 9.00
C ASN A 685 20.29 11.63 8.04
N LEU A 686 20.33 10.83 6.98
CA LEU A 686 19.22 10.66 6.06
C LEU A 686 18.20 9.66 6.64
N LYS A 687 16.93 10.04 6.57
CA LYS A 687 15.77 9.24 6.96
C LYS A 687 14.90 9.00 5.74
N LEU A 688 13.94 8.09 5.83
CA LEU A 688 12.98 7.81 4.75
C LEU A 688 12.23 9.07 4.28
N ALA A 689 11.85 9.93 5.22
CA ALA A 689 11.17 11.21 4.93
C ALA A 689 12.01 12.21 4.11
N ASP A 690 13.31 12.01 4.00
CA ASP A 690 14.19 12.88 3.21
C ASP A 690 14.25 12.47 1.73
N PHE A 691 13.70 11.30 1.39
CA PHE A 691 13.53 10.84 0.01
C PHE A 691 12.19 11.33 -0.53
N VAL A 692 12.17 12.60 -0.91
CA VAL A 692 10.98 13.33 -1.39
C VAL A 692 10.78 13.16 -2.90
N ASN A 693 9.69 13.73 -3.44
CA ASN A 693 9.48 13.71 -4.90
C ASN A 693 10.58 14.48 -5.62
N GLY A 694 11.28 13.79 -6.50
CA GLY A 694 12.34 14.30 -7.35
C GLY A 694 11.85 14.82 -8.69
N ILE A 695 12.79 15.04 -9.61
CA ILE A 695 12.46 15.33 -11.01
C ILE A 695 12.04 14.04 -11.74
N TYR A 696 12.68 12.91 -11.42
CA TYR A 696 12.35 11.57 -11.88
C TYR A 696 12.27 10.63 -10.67
N GLY A 697 11.04 10.33 -10.20
CA GLY A 697 10.86 9.49 -9.01
C GLY A 697 11.19 10.21 -7.71
N LYS A 698 12.20 9.77 -6.99
CA LYS A 698 12.63 10.33 -5.68
C LYS A 698 13.96 11.07 -5.78
N GLY A 699 14.05 12.19 -5.05
CA GLY A 699 15.29 12.94 -4.82
C GLY A 699 15.54 13.08 -3.31
N ILE A 700 16.72 13.57 -2.92
CA ILE A 700 17.08 13.76 -1.52
C ILE A 700 16.89 15.23 -1.12
N LEU A 701 16.12 15.47 -0.06
CA LEU A 701 15.99 16.76 0.62
C LEU A 701 17.11 16.92 1.67
N PHE A 702 18.06 17.77 1.35
CA PHE A 702 19.13 18.17 2.27
C PHE A 702 18.71 19.37 3.12
N ASP A 703 19.05 19.35 4.41
CA ASP A 703 18.58 20.33 5.43
C ASP A 703 19.43 21.60 5.57
N GLY A 704 20.56 21.67 4.89
CA GLY A 704 21.50 22.77 5.02
C GLY A 704 22.39 22.71 6.27
N ALA A 705 22.36 21.64 7.07
CA ALA A 705 23.02 21.60 8.36
C ALA A 705 23.71 20.28 8.70
N THR A 706 23.10 19.13 8.40
CA THR A 706 23.59 17.83 8.92
C THR A 706 23.56 16.69 7.92
N LYS A 707 22.80 16.82 6.82
CA LYS A 707 22.53 15.73 5.87
C LYS A 707 23.48 15.76 4.69
N TYR A 708 24.06 14.62 4.38
CA TYR A 708 24.93 14.46 3.21
C TYR A 708 25.04 13.00 2.76
N CYS A 709 25.54 12.77 1.55
CA CYS A 709 25.96 11.47 1.06
C CYS A 709 27.48 11.42 0.98
N MET A 710 28.06 10.29 1.37
CA MET A 710 29.48 10.02 1.28
C MET A 710 29.74 8.76 0.45
N TYR A 711 30.65 8.87 -0.50
CA TYR A 711 31.12 7.78 -1.35
C TYR A 711 32.61 7.57 -1.10
N PRO A 712 33.05 6.44 -0.55
CA PRO A 712 34.45 6.13 -0.36
C PRO A 712 35.26 6.30 -1.64
N HIS A 713 36.57 6.52 -1.52
CA HIS A 713 37.43 6.57 -2.69
C HIS A 713 37.20 5.38 -3.61
N ASN A 714 37.08 5.66 -4.90
CA ASN A 714 36.97 4.66 -5.97
C ASN A 714 37.69 5.20 -7.18
N GLU A 715 38.53 4.38 -7.83
CA GLU A 715 39.31 4.78 -8.99
C GLU A 715 38.46 5.22 -10.18
N LYS A 716 37.22 4.72 -10.31
CA LYS A 716 36.32 5.13 -11.38
C LYS A 716 35.86 6.60 -11.28
N ILE A 717 35.79 7.17 -10.09
CA ILE A 717 35.45 8.58 -9.83
C ILE A 717 36.68 9.44 -9.56
N ASN A 718 37.90 8.92 -9.85
CA ASN A 718 39.18 9.58 -9.65
C ASN A 718 39.74 10.00 -11.00
N PHE A 719 39.23 11.10 -11.54
CA PHE A 719 39.38 11.47 -12.95
C PHE A 719 40.80 11.84 -13.42
N ASP A 720 41.79 11.92 -12.52
CA ASP A 720 43.20 12.14 -12.86
C ASP A 720 43.40 13.30 -13.89
N ASN A 721 44.06 13.04 -15.02
CA ASN A 721 44.22 13.98 -16.14
C ASN A 721 43.04 13.92 -17.17
N ASN A 722 42.02 13.12 -16.90
CA ASN A 722 41.00 12.81 -17.89
C ASN A 722 39.88 13.86 -17.94
N ALA A 723 39.18 13.86 -19.07
CA ALA A 723 37.94 14.58 -19.20
C ALA A 723 36.84 13.91 -18.37
N PHE A 724 35.89 14.70 -17.88
CA PHE A 724 34.72 14.18 -17.19
C PHE A 724 33.53 15.13 -17.29
N THR A 725 32.34 14.59 -16.99
CA THR A 725 31.12 15.37 -16.85
C THR A 725 30.40 15.00 -15.56
N ILE A 726 29.92 16.00 -14.83
CA ILE A 726 29.03 15.88 -13.67
C ILE A 726 27.70 16.49 -14.09
N SER A 727 26.61 15.72 -13.96
CA SER A 727 25.26 16.15 -14.24
C SER A 727 24.37 15.85 -13.04
N PHE A 728 23.48 16.78 -12.67
CA PHE A 728 22.51 16.57 -11.60
C PHE A 728 21.38 17.59 -11.69
N TRP A 729 20.28 17.31 -11.01
CA TRP A 729 19.15 18.23 -10.84
C TRP A 729 19.13 18.79 -9.44
N ILE A 730 18.79 20.10 -9.32
CA ILE A 730 18.61 20.78 -8.03
C ILE A 730 17.31 21.56 -8.04
N LYS A 731 16.68 21.64 -6.85
CA LYS A 731 15.59 22.58 -6.57
C LYS A 731 15.89 23.33 -5.28
N GLN A 732 16.10 24.64 -5.39
CA GLN A 732 16.39 25.52 -4.25
C GLN A 732 15.63 26.85 -4.42
N ASP A 733 15.18 27.39 -3.29
CA ASP A 733 14.49 28.70 -3.24
C ASP A 733 15.43 29.79 -2.73
N LEU A 734 15.61 30.85 -3.51
CA LEU A 734 16.40 32.01 -3.14
C LEU A 734 15.96 32.68 -1.83
N SER A 735 14.65 32.59 -1.50
CA SER A 735 14.10 33.19 -0.27
C SER A 735 14.44 32.42 1.00
N THR A 736 14.72 31.11 0.87
CA THR A 736 14.98 30.21 1.99
C THR A 736 16.38 29.60 1.98
N VAL A 737 17.17 29.84 0.93
CA VAL A 737 18.53 29.33 0.82
C VAL A 737 19.40 29.82 1.99
N ASP A 738 20.16 28.91 2.59
CA ASP A 738 21.06 29.27 3.66
C ASP A 738 22.26 30.06 3.10
N ARG A 739 22.45 31.28 3.61
CA ARG A 739 23.50 32.20 3.19
C ARG A 739 24.65 32.30 4.20
N SER A 740 24.64 31.48 5.24
CA SER A 740 25.64 31.54 6.31
C SER A 740 26.97 30.87 5.93
N HIS A 741 26.95 29.96 4.96
CA HIS A 741 28.13 29.23 4.48
C HIS A 741 28.00 28.83 3.00
N SER A 742 29.13 28.46 2.39
CA SER A 742 29.15 27.92 1.03
C SER A 742 28.46 26.57 1.00
N GLN A 743 27.74 26.26 -0.09
CA GLN A 743 27.01 24.99 -0.27
C GLN A 743 27.70 24.14 -1.35
N ARG A 744 28.01 22.89 -1.04
CA ARG A 744 28.73 21.96 -1.92
C ARG A 744 27.78 20.90 -2.46
N TYR A 745 27.49 20.92 -3.76
CA TYR A 745 26.59 19.95 -4.39
C TYR A 745 27.29 18.62 -4.63
N VAL A 746 28.36 18.63 -5.39
CA VAL A 746 29.22 17.48 -5.67
C VAL A 746 30.66 17.91 -5.46
N VAL A 747 31.36 17.24 -4.58
CA VAL A 747 32.75 17.50 -4.30
C VAL A 747 33.55 16.22 -4.10
N LYS A 748 34.70 16.12 -4.71
CA LYS A 748 35.71 15.12 -4.38
C LYS A 748 37.04 15.84 -4.14
N GLY A 749 37.61 15.62 -2.95
CA GLY A 749 38.79 16.30 -2.49
C GLY A 749 38.51 17.47 -1.56
N SER A 750 39.58 18.20 -1.18
CA SER A 750 39.54 19.27 -0.20
C SER A 750 40.26 20.56 -0.66
N ASN A 751 39.91 21.68 -0.01
CA ASN A 751 40.55 23.00 -0.26
C ASN A 751 41.80 23.23 0.61
N VAL A 752 42.08 22.33 1.55
CA VAL A 752 43.16 22.56 2.54
C VAL A 752 44.50 22.21 1.95
N LYS A 753 45.36 23.22 1.88
CA LYS A 753 46.75 23.05 1.45
C LYS A 753 47.57 22.50 2.62
N ASN A 754 48.00 21.25 2.55
CA ASN A 754 49.12 20.62 3.25
C ASN A 754 49.18 20.66 4.80
N ASP A 755 48.17 21.12 5.52
CA ASP A 755 48.24 21.26 6.98
C ASP A 755 47.44 20.19 7.74
N ILE A 756 46.68 19.32 7.05
CA ILE A 756 45.96 18.19 7.62
C ILE A 756 46.48 16.90 6.97
N GLU A 757 46.95 15.97 7.77
CA GLU A 757 47.40 14.64 7.30
C GLU A 757 46.31 13.93 6.50
N GLY A 758 46.64 13.58 5.26
CA GLY A 758 45.72 12.85 4.35
C GLY A 758 44.92 13.73 3.36
N LEU A 759 45.02 15.04 3.39
CA LEU A 759 44.37 15.94 2.43
C LEU A 759 45.38 16.48 1.40
N SER A 760 45.01 16.39 0.09
CA SER A 760 45.93 16.70 -1.01
C SER A 760 45.80 18.11 -1.57
N GLY A 761 44.73 18.83 -1.27
CA GLY A 761 44.38 20.12 -1.90
C GLY A 761 43.92 19.99 -3.36
N LYS A 762 43.90 18.78 -3.91
CA LYS A 762 43.37 18.47 -5.24
C LYS A 762 41.88 18.22 -5.16
N ARG A 763 41.11 18.73 -6.13
CA ARG A 763 39.66 18.55 -6.14
C ARG A 763 39.01 18.81 -7.47
N TYR A 764 37.79 18.32 -7.58
CA TYR A 764 36.74 18.87 -8.44
C TYR A 764 35.49 19.11 -7.61
N GLU A 765 34.81 20.23 -7.85
CA GLU A 765 33.63 20.59 -7.10
C GLU A 765 32.65 21.48 -7.88
N VAL A 766 31.33 21.27 -7.63
CA VAL A 766 30.28 22.21 -8.01
C VAL A 766 29.68 22.77 -6.73
N TYR A 767 29.67 24.08 -6.61
CA TYR A 767 29.30 24.74 -5.35
C TYR A 767 28.71 26.14 -5.52
N TYR A 768 28.02 26.58 -4.46
CA TYR A 768 27.42 27.89 -4.35
C TYR A 768 28.10 28.71 -3.22
N THR A 769 28.41 29.96 -3.48
CA THR A 769 29.01 30.91 -2.55
C THR A 769 28.04 32.07 -2.27
N PRO A 770 27.24 31.98 -1.18
CA PRO A 770 26.13 32.91 -0.91
C PRO A 770 26.53 34.35 -0.64
N ASP A 771 27.68 34.57 0.01
CA ASP A 771 28.20 35.89 0.31
C ASP A 771 28.57 36.74 -0.94
N LYS A 772 28.73 36.02 -2.07
CA LYS A 772 29.08 36.62 -3.38
C LYS A 772 27.96 36.47 -4.42
N ASN A 773 26.88 35.78 -4.09
CA ASN A 773 25.77 35.41 -5.00
C ASN A 773 26.25 34.65 -6.24
N LEU A 774 27.22 33.74 -6.07
CA LEU A 774 27.89 33.08 -7.18
C LEU A 774 27.76 31.55 -7.12
N PHE A 775 27.31 30.96 -8.21
CA PHE A 775 27.39 29.53 -8.49
C PHE A 775 28.70 29.23 -9.24
N ARG A 776 29.34 28.11 -8.90
CA ARG A 776 30.69 27.83 -9.36
C ARG A 776 30.93 26.39 -9.73
N PHE A 777 31.82 26.17 -10.72
CA PHE A 777 32.45 24.90 -11.03
C PHE A 777 33.99 25.07 -10.99
N CYS A 778 34.64 24.23 -10.21
CA CYS A 778 36.08 24.33 -9.96
C CYS A 778 36.77 22.98 -10.20
N VAL A 779 37.94 23.05 -10.82
CA VAL A 779 38.93 21.97 -10.89
C VAL A 779 40.27 22.54 -10.36
N ASP A 780 40.94 21.81 -9.47
CA ASP A 780 42.17 22.26 -8.80
C ASP A 780 43.14 21.07 -8.66
N ASP A 781 44.36 21.21 -9.16
CA ASP A 781 45.40 20.20 -9.06
C ASP A 781 46.43 20.49 -7.95
N ASN A 782 46.09 21.44 -7.03
CA ASN A 782 46.95 21.99 -5.99
C ASN A 782 48.11 22.87 -6.49
N VAL A 783 48.26 23.09 -7.79
CA VAL A 783 49.20 23.97 -8.44
C VAL A 783 48.48 25.06 -9.19
N THR A 784 47.51 24.65 -9.97
CA THR A 784 46.66 25.51 -10.80
C THR A 784 45.19 25.25 -10.49
N LYS A 785 44.42 26.32 -10.38
CA LYS A 785 42.99 26.30 -10.21
C LYS A 785 42.31 26.90 -11.43
N SER A 786 41.39 26.15 -12.04
CA SER A 786 40.48 26.62 -13.08
C SER A 786 39.06 26.68 -12.51
N GLU A 787 38.39 27.83 -12.64
CA GLU A 787 37.05 28.03 -12.03
C GLU A 787 36.15 28.87 -12.93
N ILE A 788 34.92 28.36 -13.14
CA ILE A 788 33.80 29.08 -13.71
C ILE A 788 33.03 29.71 -12.56
N THR A 789 32.58 30.96 -12.76
CA THR A 789 31.79 31.70 -11.79
C THR A 789 30.65 32.39 -12.53
N VAL A 790 29.42 32.16 -12.11
CA VAL A 790 28.20 32.70 -12.72
C VAL A 790 27.21 33.16 -11.65
N ASP A 791 26.23 33.98 -12.04
CA ASP A 791 25.20 34.50 -11.15
C ASP A 791 24.32 33.39 -10.59
N GLU A 792 23.96 33.45 -9.29
CA GLU A 792 23.16 32.46 -8.59
C GLU A 792 21.76 32.28 -9.20
N SER A 793 21.16 33.33 -9.76
CA SER A 793 19.80 33.30 -10.31
C SER A 793 19.62 32.35 -11.49
N LEU A 794 20.72 31.90 -12.09
CA LEU A 794 20.70 30.88 -13.13
C LEU A 794 20.37 29.49 -12.59
N PHE A 795 20.66 29.25 -11.30
CA PHE A 795 20.57 27.92 -10.67
C PHE A 795 19.61 27.84 -9.48
N ILE A 796 19.46 28.92 -8.72
CA ILE A 796 18.64 28.94 -7.50
C ILE A 796 17.37 29.77 -7.77
N LYS A 797 16.24 29.11 -8.00
CA LYS A 797 15.00 29.76 -8.42
C LYS A 797 13.70 29.03 -8.13
N ASN A 798 13.60 28.35 -7.02
CA ASN A 798 12.41 27.59 -6.57
C ASN A 798 11.75 26.72 -7.66
N ASP A 799 12.56 26.24 -8.58
CA ASP A 799 12.18 25.31 -9.64
C ASP A 799 13.32 24.35 -9.91
N TRP A 800 13.04 23.25 -10.56
CA TRP A 800 14.08 22.31 -10.95
C TRP A 800 15.02 22.92 -11.98
N VAL A 801 16.31 22.81 -11.72
CA VAL A 801 17.38 23.23 -12.63
C VAL A 801 18.32 22.08 -12.89
N HIS A 802 18.52 21.74 -14.13
CA HIS A 802 19.53 20.80 -14.58
C HIS A 802 20.90 21.46 -14.62
N VAL A 803 21.85 20.92 -13.90
CA VAL A 803 23.23 21.43 -13.81
C VAL A 803 24.16 20.44 -14.50
N VAL A 804 24.97 20.91 -15.44
CA VAL A 804 26.02 20.08 -16.06
C VAL A 804 27.35 20.83 -16.04
N ALA A 805 28.36 20.19 -15.42
CA ALA A 805 29.71 20.69 -15.33
C ALA A 805 30.66 19.75 -16.11
N VAL A 806 31.37 20.29 -17.08
CA VAL A 806 32.20 19.53 -18.01
C VAL A 806 33.67 19.99 -17.93
N ARG A 807 34.57 19.04 -17.72
CA ARG A 807 35.99 19.22 -18.00
C ARG A 807 36.33 18.60 -19.36
N ASP A 808 36.73 19.41 -20.32
CA ASP A 808 37.16 18.97 -21.65
C ASP A 808 38.67 19.16 -21.80
N THR A 809 39.38 18.08 -21.68
CA THR A 809 40.86 18.09 -21.77
C THR A 809 41.39 18.18 -23.20
N ILE A 810 40.57 17.93 -24.20
CA ILE A 810 40.92 18.11 -25.64
C ILE A 810 40.84 19.59 -25.97
N GLN A 811 39.74 20.27 -25.62
CA GLN A 811 39.58 21.71 -25.81
C GLN A 811 40.35 22.54 -24.77
N LYS A 812 40.84 21.89 -23.72
CA LYS A 812 41.47 22.54 -22.56
C LYS A 812 40.55 23.63 -21.94
N LYS A 813 39.30 23.25 -21.68
CA LYS A 813 38.27 24.13 -21.13
C LYS A 813 37.40 23.42 -20.11
N LEU A 814 36.91 24.25 -19.17
CA LEU A 814 35.72 23.88 -18.37
C LEU A 814 34.49 24.52 -18.98
N PHE A 815 33.35 23.85 -18.88
CA PHE A 815 32.05 24.34 -19.29
C PHE A 815 31.03 24.14 -18.19
N LEU A 816 30.11 25.09 -18.03
CA LEU A 816 28.98 24.99 -17.10
C LEU A 816 27.68 25.28 -17.85
N TYR A 817 26.68 24.42 -17.63
CA TYR A 817 25.36 24.50 -18.27
C TYR A 817 24.26 24.56 -17.21
N ALA A 818 23.20 25.30 -17.48
CA ALA A 818 21.94 25.35 -16.77
C ALA A 818 20.81 25.03 -17.75
N ASN A 819 20.01 23.98 -17.52
CA ASN A 819 18.90 23.56 -18.39
C ASN A 819 19.33 23.41 -19.88
N ALA A 820 20.46 22.74 -20.10
CA ALA A 820 21.12 22.55 -21.39
C ALA A 820 21.71 23.81 -22.07
N GLU A 821 21.50 25.00 -21.52
CA GLU A 821 22.13 26.22 -22.03
C GLU A 821 23.52 26.43 -21.41
N MET A 822 24.52 26.72 -22.21
CA MET A 822 25.87 27.02 -21.71
C MET A 822 25.92 28.41 -21.06
N VAL A 823 26.13 28.44 -19.73
CA VAL A 823 26.12 29.68 -18.95
C VAL A 823 27.54 30.15 -18.59
N GLY A 824 28.55 29.32 -18.75
CA GLY A 824 29.94 29.70 -18.51
C GLY A 824 30.95 28.77 -19.12
N GLN A 825 32.13 29.32 -19.47
CA GLN A 825 33.29 28.57 -19.87
C GLN A 825 34.58 29.30 -19.45
N VAL A 826 35.66 28.53 -19.19
CA VAL A 826 36.99 29.08 -18.87
C VAL A 826 38.06 28.13 -19.41
N ALA A 827 39.27 28.66 -19.68
CA ALA A 827 40.39 27.79 -20.01
C ALA A 827 40.78 26.91 -18.81
N ASP A 828 41.04 25.62 -19.06
CA ASP A 828 41.52 24.67 -18.06
C ASP A 828 43.03 24.47 -18.25
N ALA A 829 43.78 24.92 -17.27
CA ALA A 829 45.21 24.72 -17.21
C ALA A 829 45.64 23.68 -16.13
N THR A 830 44.65 23.01 -15.50
CA THR A 830 44.94 22.07 -14.44
C THR A 830 45.50 20.75 -14.98
N GLY A 831 46.38 20.13 -14.23
CA GLY A 831 46.97 18.83 -14.50
C GLY A 831 46.20 17.72 -13.80
N ASN A 832 46.96 16.84 -13.11
CA ASN A 832 46.46 15.66 -12.41
C ASN A 832 45.72 16.01 -11.14
N ILE A 833 44.44 15.69 -11.07
CA ILE A 833 43.55 15.93 -9.91
C ILE A 833 43.29 14.66 -9.10
N ALA A 834 44.01 13.56 -9.35
CA ALA A 834 43.80 12.29 -8.64
C ALA A 834 44.14 12.47 -7.15
N GLN A 835 43.28 11.95 -6.30
CA GLN A 835 43.42 11.99 -4.85
C GLN A 835 42.58 10.88 -4.20
N SER A 836 42.83 10.54 -2.94
CA SER A 836 42.22 9.39 -2.23
C SER A 836 41.04 9.76 -1.32
N GLU A 837 40.68 11.06 -1.22
CA GLU A 837 39.55 11.46 -0.37
C GLU A 837 38.22 10.94 -0.92
N PRO A 838 37.19 10.77 -0.08
CA PRO A 838 35.84 10.44 -0.51
C PRO A 838 35.21 11.50 -1.43
N MET A 839 34.21 11.12 -2.18
CA MET A 839 33.29 12.06 -2.84
C MET A 839 32.10 12.29 -1.93
N TYR A 840 31.61 13.54 -1.92
CA TYR A 840 30.44 13.93 -1.13
C TYR A 840 29.38 14.62 -1.98
N PHE A 841 28.11 14.42 -1.61
CA PHE A 841 27.01 15.29 -2.01
C PHE A 841 26.50 16.01 -0.77
N SER A 842 26.30 17.31 -0.85
CA SER A 842 25.85 18.18 0.24
C SER A 842 26.83 18.30 1.42
N TYR A 843 28.13 18.15 1.21
CA TYR A 843 29.15 18.31 2.27
C TYR A 843 30.54 18.60 1.72
N CYS A 844 31.34 19.27 2.53
CA CYS A 844 32.79 19.37 2.32
C CYS A 844 33.49 19.25 3.67
N VAL A 845 34.53 18.44 3.72
CA VAL A 845 35.24 18.10 4.98
C VAL A 845 35.89 19.32 5.68
N ASP A 846 36.24 20.33 4.94
CA ASP A 846 36.98 21.51 5.41
C ASP A 846 36.11 22.76 5.70
N GLU A 847 34.84 22.82 5.26
CA GLU A 847 33.99 24.01 5.39
C GLU A 847 32.55 23.76 5.84
N ASN A 848 32.15 22.51 6.19
CA ASN A 848 30.76 22.17 6.54
C ASN A 848 29.73 22.65 5.50
N GLY A 849 30.03 22.48 4.22
CA GLY A 849 29.31 23.08 3.10
C GLY A 849 27.97 22.40 2.73
N TYR A 850 27.04 22.30 3.67
CA TYR A 850 25.76 21.62 3.49
C TYR A 850 24.83 22.37 2.52
N VAL A 851 24.18 21.62 1.64
CA VAL A 851 23.14 22.11 0.72
C VAL A 851 21.79 22.18 1.46
N LYS A 852 21.02 23.22 1.22
CA LYS A 852 19.62 23.31 1.62
C LYS A 852 18.73 23.29 0.38
N GLY A 853 18.14 22.14 0.08
CA GLY A 853 17.35 21.95 -1.13
C GLY A 853 17.27 20.49 -1.54
N ILE A 854 16.62 20.23 -2.67
CA ILE A 854 16.47 18.88 -3.20
C ILE A 854 17.49 18.65 -4.31
N MET A 855 18.17 17.48 -4.27
CA MET A 855 19.03 17.01 -5.36
C MET A 855 18.47 15.69 -5.90
N ASP A 856 18.63 15.49 -7.22
CA ASP A 856 18.17 14.28 -7.91
C ASP A 856 19.05 13.98 -9.13
N GLU A 857 19.00 12.71 -9.57
CA GLU A 857 19.60 12.24 -10.84
C GLU A 857 21.07 12.64 -11.02
N VAL A 858 21.93 12.37 -10.02
CA VAL A 858 23.36 12.67 -10.15
C VAL A 858 24.03 11.64 -11.04
N GLN A 859 24.64 12.09 -12.13
CA GLN A 859 25.31 11.25 -13.11
C GLN A 859 26.76 11.72 -13.34
N LEU A 860 27.69 10.78 -13.41
CA LEU A 860 29.10 11.02 -13.66
C LEU A 860 29.54 10.29 -14.92
N TYR A 861 30.16 11.00 -15.84
CA TYR A 861 30.71 10.45 -17.10
C TYR A 861 32.22 10.62 -17.14
N GLY A 862 32.94 9.61 -17.64
CA GLY A 862 34.40 9.60 -17.82
C GLY A 862 34.88 10.35 -19.06
N TYR A 863 34.06 11.21 -19.65
CA TYR A 863 34.41 12.02 -20.85
C TYR A 863 33.62 13.34 -20.84
N ALA A 864 34.04 14.25 -21.72
CA ALA A 864 33.34 15.50 -21.94
C ALA A 864 32.10 15.30 -22.81
N LEU A 865 30.92 15.51 -22.25
CA LEU A 865 29.68 15.51 -23.03
C LEU A 865 29.64 16.73 -23.96
N ASN A 866 29.18 16.51 -25.19
CA ASN A 866 28.92 17.58 -26.13
C ASN A 866 27.54 18.22 -25.91
N PRO A 867 27.24 19.39 -26.49
CA PRO A 867 25.97 20.10 -26.26
C PRO A 867 24.73 19.27 -26.59
N THR A 868 24.75 18.45 -27.63
CA THR A 868 23.62 17.58 -28.03
C THR A 868 23.38 16.48 -27.00
N GLN A 869 24.44 15.94 -26.42
CA GLN A 869 24.33 14.95 -25.34
C GLN A 869 23.78 15.60 -24.06
N ILE A 870 24.19 16.83 -23.75
CA ILE A 870 23.70 17.60 -22.62
C ILE A 870 22.22 17.95 -22.78
N GLU A 871 21.78 18.32 -23.99
CA GLU A 871 20.37 18.53 -24.33
C GLU A 871 19.57 17.22 -24.15
N SER A 872 20.13 16.09 -24.53
CA SER A 872 19.50 14.78 -24.33
C SER A 872 19.36 14.44 -22.83
N LEU A 873 20.35 14.75 -22.00
CA LEU A 873 20.23 14.61 -20.54
C LEU A 873 19.10 15.46 -19.98
N TYR A 874 19.00 16.71 -20.40
CA TYR A 874 17.97 17.63 -19.97
C TYR A 874 16.56 17.18 -20.33
N THR A 875 16.38 16.69 -21.58
CA THR A 875 15.08 16.34 -22.14
C THR A 875 14.62 14.94 -21.82
N ASN A 876 15.53 13.98 -21.71
CA ASN A 876 15.23 12.55 -21.61
C ASN A 876 15.75 11.91 -20.30
N GLY A 877 16.51 12.63 -19.48
CA GLY A 877 17.13 12.11 -18.25
C GLY A 877 18.35 11.21 -18.49
N PHE A 878 18.73 10.94 -19.74
CA PHE A 878 19.90 10.12 -20.09
C PHE A 878 20.53 10.59 -21.40
N VAL A 879 21.82 10.34 -21.55
CA VAL A 879 22.50 10.54 -22.84
C VAL A 879 21.99 9.47 -23.79
N SER A 880 21.17 9.85 -24.75
CA SER A 880 20.82 8.92 -25.82
C SER A 880 22.10 8.60 -26.63
N VAL A 881 22.42 7.32 -26.71
CA VAL A 881 23.37 6.85 -27.71
C VAL A 881 22.81 7.31 -29.05
N LYS A 882 23.56 8.17 -29.76
CA LYS A 882 23.23 8.82 -31.04
C LYS A 882 21.90 8.36 -31.62
N ASN A 883 21.03 9.27 -31.86
CA ASN A 883 19.76 9.08 -32.56
C ASN A 883 19.99 8.44 -33.94
N ARG A 884 20.28 7.11 -33.98
CA ARG A 884 20.30 6.32 -35.20
C ARG A 884 18.90 6.20 -35.81
N LEU A 885 17.88 6.72 -35.10
CA LEU A 885 16.51 6.80 -35.60
C LEU A 885 16.30 7.83 -36.69
N ALA A 886 17.15 8.87 -36.81
CA ALA A 886 16.96 9.96 -37.76
C ALA A 886 17.82 9.90 -39.04
N GLU A 887 18.89 9.08 -39.10
CA GLU A 887 19.84 9.07 -40.23
C GLU A 887 19.83 7.78 -41.07
N GLY A 888 19.04 6.77 -40.68
CA GLY A 888 19.15 5.44 -41.27
C GLY A 888 18.34 5.19 -42.52
N PHE A 889 17.16 5.74 -42.65
CA PHE A 889 16.29 5.61 -43.84
C PHE A 889 15.12 6.58 -43.78
N GLN A 890 14.50 6.86 -44.91
CA GLN A 890 13.25 7.63 -45.00
C GLN A 890 12.07 6.66 -45.08
N LEU A 891 10.99 7.00 -44.36
CA LEU A 891 9.73 6.25 -44.33
C LEU A 891 8.57 7.21 -44.65
N PHE A 892 7.91 6.99 -45.75
CA PHE A 892 6.79 7.85 -46.17
C PHE A 892 5.74 7.08 -46.98
N PRO A 893 4.44 7.52 -46.89
CA PRO A 893 3.92 8.46 -45.94
C PRO A 893 3.85 7.88 -44.52
N ASN A 894 4.03 8.72 -43.53
CA ASN A 894 3.88 8.34 -42.13
C ASN A 894 3.24 9.54 -41.38
N PRO A 895 1.97 9.46 -40.94
CA PRO A 895 1.05 8.29 -40.97
C PRO A 895 0.66 7.80 -42.39
N SER A 896 0.30 6.50 -42.48
CA SER A 896 -0.07 5.85 -43.74
C SER A 896 -1.46 5.18 -43.63
N SER A 897 -2.18 5.13 -44.75
CA SER A 897 -3.43 4.36 -44.91
C SER A 897 -3.22 2.95 -45.45
N GLY A 898 -1.98 2.50 -45.56
CA GLY A 898 -1.65 1.13 -45.95
C GLY A 898 -0.46 0.94 -46.85
N ASN A 899 -0.07 1.90 -47.69
CA ASN A 899 1.11 1.81 -48.51
C ASN A 899 2.22 2.70 -48.02
N ILE A 900 3.42 2.19 -47.86
CA ILE A 900 4.60 2.94 -47.40
C ILE A 900 5.79 2.67 -48.31
N THR A 901 6.64 3.65 -48.44
CA THR A 901 7.93 3.54 -49.12
C THR A 901 9.05 3.70 -48.08
N ILE A 902 10.02 2.82 -48.11
CA ILE A 902 11.23 2.83 -47.27
C ILE A 902 12.43 3.09 -48.21
N LYS A 903 13.17 4.18 -47.96
CA LYS A 903 14.28 4.60 -48.74
C LYS A 903 15.56 4.77 -47.92
N ALA A 904 16.60 4.05 -48.27
CA ALA A 904 17.91 4.17 -47.64
C ALA A 904 18.66 5.42 -48.11
N PRO A 905 19.49 6.05 -47.24
CA PRO A 905 20.33 7.18 -47.63
C PRO A 905 21.39 6.76 -48.61
N ASP A 906 21.85 7.70 -49.43
CA ASP A 906 22.97 7.57 -50.35
C ASP A 906 22.88 6.37 -51.32
N ASN A 907 21.65 5.93 -51.62
CA ASN A 907 21.38 4.75 -52.47
C ASN A 907 22.00 3.44 -51.95
N LYS A 908 22.20 3.32 -50.65
CA LYS A 908 22.69 2.11 -50.01
C LYS A 908 21.65 0.98 -50.10
N ALA A 909 22.10 -0.25 -50.18
CA ALA A 909 21.22 -1.40 -50.32
C ALA A 909 20.51 -1.73 -49.00
N ILE A 910 19.20 -1.90 -49.05
CA ILE A 910 18.39 -2.41 -47.92
C ILE A 910 18.51 -3.93 -47.92
N GLU A 911 19.02 -4.52 -46.84
CA GLU A 911 19.19 -5.97 -46.67
C GLU A 911 17.93 -6.66 -46.18
N THR A 912 17.34 -6.12 -45.10
CA THR A 912 16.09 -6.64 -44.50
C THR A 912 15.20 -5.54 -44.00
N ILE A 913 13.88 -5.78 -44.07
CA ILE A 913 12.86 -4.96 -43.43
C ILE A 913 12.04 -5.85 -42.50
N THR A 914 11.82 -5.41 -41.28
CA THR A 914 10.93 -6.09 -40.32
C THR A 914 9.94 -5.08 -39.73
N LEU A 915 8.68 -5.42 -39.75
CA LEU A 915 7.64 -4.67 -39.02
C LEU A 915 7.21 -5.45 -37.78
N THR A 916 7.17 -4.76 -36.64
CA THR A 916 6.69 -5.33 -35.39
C THR A 916 5.60 -4.43 -34.79
N ASP A 917 4.66 -5.03 -34.09
CA ASP A 917 3.74 -4.27 -33.24
C ASP A 917 4.44 -3.78 -31.95
N VAL A 918 3.76 -2.96 -31.16
CA VAL A 918 4.29 -2.40 -29.90
C VAL A 918 4.64 -3.46 -28.86
N THR A 919 4.13 -4.69 -29.02
CA THR A 919 4.47 -5.82 -28.14
C THR A 919 5.70 -6.58 -28.60
N GLY A 920 6.30 -6.19 -29.73
CA GLY A 920 7.47 -6.84 -30.34
C GLY A 920 7.15 -8.03 -31.26
N ARG A 921 5.86 -8.32 -31.51
CA ARG A 921 5.45 -9.38 -32.42
C ARG A 921 5.74 -8.97 -33.86
N THR A 922 6.48 -9.79 -34.61
CA THR A 922 6.74 -9.57 -36.04
C THR A 922 5.47 -9.77 -36.85
N LEU A 923 5.07 -8.74 -37.58
CA LEU A 923 3.93 -8.72 -38.50
C LEU A 923 4.34 -8.94 -39.95
N LEU A 924 5.56 -8.49 -40.32
CA LEU A 924 6.15 -8.68 -41.63
C LEU A 924 7.66 -8.76 -41.45
N HIS A 925 8.27 -9.71 -42.20
CA HIS A 925 9.72 -9.77 -42.36
C HIS A 925 10.02 -10.01 -43.83
N GLN A 926 10.81 -9.14 -44.44
CA GLN A 926 11.20 -9.23 -45.86
C GLN A 926 12.70 -9.09 -45.98
N SER A 927 13.34 -10.06 -46.62
CA SER A 927 14.75 -10.03 -46.98
C SER A 927 14.91 -9.69 -48.45
N ASN A 928 15.80 -8.74 -48.75
CA ASN A 928 16.13 -8.38 -50.15
C ASN A 928 17.27 -9.26 -50.63
N THR A 929 16.93 -10.40 -51.20
CA THR A 929 17.88 -11.40 -51.71
C THR A 929 18.63 -10.98 -52.96
N LEU A 930 18.22 -9.88 -53.62
CA LEU A 930 18.83 -9.35 -54.84
C LEU A 930 19.85 -8.23 -54.62
N GLY A 931 20.07 -7.81 -53.38
CA GLY A 931 21.23 -7.04 -52.92
C GLY A 931 21.45 -5.63 -53.50
N SER A 932 20.49 -5.04 -54.23
CA SER A 932 20.72 -3.75 -54.92
C SER A 932 19.63 -2.69 -54.77
N LEU A 933 18.54 -2.96 -54.07
CA LEU A 933 17.44 -1.99 -53.89
C LEU A 933 17.70 -1.09 -52.71
N SER A 934 17.77 0.22 -52.97
CA SER A 934 17.86 1.28 -51.96
C SER A 934 16.50 1.86 -51.62
N GLU A 935 15.44 1.47 -52.30
CA GLU A 935 14.06 1.91 -52.08
C GLU A 935 13.13 0.70 -52.23
N ILE A 936 12.20 0.52 -51.25
CA ILE A 936 11.26 -0.60 -51.20
C ILE A 936 9.88 -0.11 -50.80
N ASP A 937 8.89 -0.46 -51.63
CA ASP A 937 7.47 -0.22 -51.37
C ASP A 937 6.84 -1.42 -50.66
N LEU A 938 6.10 -1.16 -49.59
CA LEU A 938 5.35 -2.17 -48.84
C LEU A 938 3.84 -1.85 -48.84
N ASN A 939 3.06 -2.87 -49.20
CA ASN A 939 1.61 -2.80 -49.08
C ASN A 939 1.18 -3.39 -47.71
N LEU A 940 0.67 -2.55 -46.86
CA LEU A 940 0.21 -2.88 -45.49
C LEU A 940 -1.31 -2.70 -45.34
N GLU A 941 -2.08 -2.63 -46.42
CA GLU A 941 -3.55 -2.45 -46.40
C GLU A 941 -4.25 -3.50 -45.55
N SER A 942 -3.74 -4.73 -45.53
CA SER A 942 -4.31 -5.78 -44.67
C SER A 942 -4.11 -5.55 -43.17
N LEU A 943 -3.08 -4.78 -42.80
CA LEU A 943 -2.83 -4.34 -41.43
C LEU A 943 -3.63 -3.09 -41.11
N ALA A 944 -3.70 -2.11 -42.00
CA ALA A 944 -4.49 -0.89 -41.85
C ALA A 944 -5.99 -1.15 -41.62
N LYS A 945 -6.55 -2.18 -42.25
CA LYS A 945 -7.96 -2.62 -42.02
C LYS A 945 -8.29 -3.05 -40.59
N ARG A 946 -7.29 -3.21 -39.71
CA ARG A 946 -7.46 -3.57 -38.29
C ARG A 946 -7.61 -2.36 -37.38
N GLY A 947 -7.71 -1.16 -37.93
CA GLY A 947 -7.82 0.12 -37.21
C GLY A 947 -6.46 0.77 -36.99
N GLN A 948 -6.47 1.94 -36.35
CA GLN A 948 -5.26 2.73 -36.11
C GLN A 948 -4.27 1.94 -35.27
N GLN A 949 -3.04 1.77 -35.76
CA GLN A 949 -1.98 1.00 -35.13
C GLN A 949 -0.66 1.75 -35.18
N MET A 950 0.10 1.58 -34.10
CA MET A 950 1.51 2.00 -34.06
C MET A 950 2.40 0.78 -34.28
N LEU A 951 3.26 0.84 -35.29
CA LEU A 951 4.21 -0.22 -35.62
C LEU A 951 5.65 0.31 -35.55
N ILE A 952 6.60 -0.57 -35.34
CA ILE A 952 8.03 -0.30 -35.43
C ILE A 952 8.54 -0.94 -36.71
N VAL A 953 9.12 -0.12 -37.55
CA VAL A 953 9.81 -0.54 -38.78
C VAL A 953 11.29 -0.61 -38.48
N SER A 954 11.89 -1.77 -38.61
CA SER A 954 13.34 -1.97 -38.56
C SER A 954 13.89 -2.31 -39.91
N VAL A 955 14.95 -1.61 -40.33
CA VAL A 955 15.60 -1.76 -41.64
C VAL A 955 17.08 -2.02 -41.42
N ARG A 956 17.61 -3.08 -42.07
CA ARG A 956 19.04 -3.36 -42.08
C ARG A 956 19.67 -2.82 -43.34
N ILE A 957 20.75 -2.02 -43.22
CA ILE A 957 21.51 -1.39 -44.28
C ILE A 957 22.99 -1.54 -43.94
N GLU A 958 23.81 -2.13 -44.81
CA GLU A 958 25.24 -2.39 -44.58
C GLU A 958 25.54 -3.05 -43.22
N GLY A 959 24.80 -4.09 -42.87
CA GLY A 959 24.94 -4.80 -41.63
C GLY A 959 24.39 -4.07 -40.38
N GLN A 960 24.01 -2.80 -40.49
CA GLN A 960 23.43 -2.01 -39.39
C GLN A 960 21.92 -1.99 -39.42
N VAL A 961 21.27 -2.01 -38.27
CA VAL A 961 19.82 -1.98 -38.16
C VAL A 961 19.36 -0.62 -37.66
N PHE A 962 18.42 -0.02 -38.40
CA PHE A 962 17.80 1.26 -38.10
C PHE A 962 16.32 1.08 -37.80
N PHE A 963 15.71 1.93 -36.94
CA PHE A 963 14.32 1.81 -36.52
C PHE A 963 13.58 3.12 -36.74
N GLN A 964 12.34 3.03 -37.21
CA GLN A 964 11.39 4.16 -37.22
C GLN A 964 9.99 3.71 -36.81
N LYS A 965 9.25 4.66 -36.24
CA LYS A 965 7.83 4.50 -35.88
C LYS A 965 6.98 4.71 -37.13
N LEU A 966 6.03 3.79 -37.39
CA LEU A 966 5.00 3.90 -38.41
C LEU A 966 3.63 3.99 -37.73
N ILE A 967 2.81 4.94 -38.12
CA ILE A 967 1.40 5.03 -37.73
C ILE A 967 0.58 4.60 -38.95
N LEU A 968 -0.18 3.50 -38.83
CA LEU A 968 -1.20 3.08 -39.79
C LEU A 968 -2.56 3.57 -39.30
N ASN A 969 -3.30 4.24 -40.20
CA ASN A 969 -4.65 4.78 -39.95
C ASN A 969 -5.73 3.86 -40.53
#